data_555cf1d17effadaded4d3ded2e8ad052
#
_entry.id   555cf1d17effadaded4d3ded2e8ad052
#
_cell.length_a   1.000
_cell.length_b   1.000
_cell.length_c   1.000
_cell.angle_alpha   90.00
_cell.angle_beta   90.00
_cell.angle_gamma   90.00
#
_symmetry.space_group_name_H-M   'P 1'
#
loop_
_entity.id
_entity.type
_entity.pdbx_description
1 polymer ?
#
loop_
_entity_poly.entity_id
_entity_poly.type
_entity_poly.pdbx_seq_one_letter_code
_entity_poly.pdbx_strand_id
1 'polypeptide(L)'
;MVADIDGNYTLNVNDGTYTITVRYIGYKDILLNSIKVKAETLLNFEMESDAQALGEVSVVAKKNLEGERALQMERQKATLAIENLGAKEMSIKGISNVEEGVKKITGISIASAGQLIVRGLGDRYSTTTLNGLPIASPNPDNKLIPLDIFPASTVQNITVSKVYDASAFADYSGAHIDISTKENVGSDFLSISFNAGGKFNTLGKDFYRMDRDGSLFKTPSLDQKLIDMSLTDFEEYARHNRLFNTSFQVSKKTALPEFGGNIGFGKRFTLGGNEVSVLGSIGVSNDLQTMDNASIRTLEATGNTLNEFNYDSYSNELKIAALGNLGYSFRTSDHIGYTFFYARNAIDTYMRREGVDYEDHHLIGSNNVTHIYSLQNHQVNGKHYFGKQWDLNWSGSYSKTSSDEPDRRQVMFIREDDQIKLFKLNRQETMRYFGSLNEDEWVGDLTASYRFGDNNKLQAGFTYKDKNRDYMGTRFYYNLNKLNPTITDIYDTDSFLNMENVENGSITIDRKKQPKDSYTAGNSIYAGYIATEYYPVAPLLVNLGVRYEISKQWVDYYTDGGKAERSELNKNDLFPSLNMKYQMNEKNSLRFAFSRTVTRPSFIEMAPFLYQESYGSAQIRGNADLQNGYNYNIDLRYELFEKNGDMLSITAYYKHLKAPIERVQTLSGGSAVHSFRNADNGMATGVEIEFRKEIVKDLRFGVNGSYMYTNVKLPEGGAYTNSQRALQGASPYLANADLTYSPAFSNDRQLSVALLYNLQGPRIHSVGISGLGDIKQQPVHTLNFTGSYRFNRRFAVKLQVNDLLNQDILFKQEVPTTGDKVEVERFRKGTGFEVGFSYDL
;
A
#
# COMPACT_ATOMS: atom_id res chain seq x y z
N MET A 1 -37.88 0.50 -2.08
CA MET A 1 -37.39 1.84 -1.76
C MET A 1 -37.02 1.87 -0.30
N VAL A 2 -36.00 2.61 0.10
CA VAL A 2 -35.59 2.76 1.50
C VAL A 2 -35.78 4.24 1.88
N ALA A 3 -36.38 4.50 3.03
CA ALA A 3 -36.49 5.85 3.60
C ALA A 3 -35.08 6.35 4.03
N ASP A 4 -34.93 7.66 4.11
CA ASP A 4 -33.75 8.29 4.69
C ASP A 4 -33.73 8.12 6.23
N ILE A 5 -32.68 8.65 6.88
CA ILE A 5 -32.50 8.51 8.33
C ILE A 5 -33.57 9.25 9.15
N ASP A 6 -34.21 10.27 8.55
CA ASP A 6 -35.31 11.04 9.16
C ASP A 6 -36.68 10.44 8.83
N GLY A 7 -36.69 9.29 8.12
CA GLY A 7 -37.90 8.59 7.72
C GLY A 7 -38.56 9.15 6.44
N ASN A 8 -37.92 10.13 5.76
CA ASN A 8 -38.49 10.67 4.55
C ASN A 8 -38.26 9.70 3.38
N TYR A 9 -39.28 9.59 2.53
CA TYR A 9 -39.21 8.74 1.33
C TYR A 9 -39.90 9.45 0.15
N THR A 10 -39.51 9.10 -1.06
CA THR A 10 -40.14 9.58 -2.29
C THR A 10 -40.33 8.41 -3.24
N LEU A 11 -41.59 8.11 -3.58
CA LEU A 11 -41.99 7.10 -4.56
C LEU A 11 -42.40 7.79 -5.85
N ASN A 12 -41.61 7.64 -6.92
CA ASN A 12 -42.00 8.13 -8.24
C ASN A 12 -42.78 7.04 -8.97
N VAL A 13 -44.12 7.21 -9.01
CA VAL A 13 -45.05 6.29 -9.71
C VAL A 13 -45.98 7.12 -10.58
N ASN A 14 -46.52 6.51 -11.65
CA ASN A 14 -47.51 7.17 -12.50
C ASN A 14 -48.83 7.33 -11.77
N ASP A 15 -49.73 8.17 -12.30
CA ASP A 15 -51.09 8.28 -11.76
C ASP A 15 -51.80 6.91 -11.77
N GLY A 16 -52.36 6.52 -10.65
CA GLY A 16 -52.91 5.20 -10.49
C GLY A 16 -53.39 4.87 -9.06
N THR A 17 -53.84 3.65 -8.88
CA THR A 17 -54.23 3.14 -7.56
C THR A 17 -53.23 2.07 -7.13
N TYR A 18 -52.63 2.25 -5.96
CA TYR A 18 -51.50 1.42 -5.48
C TYR A 18 -51.81 0.82 -4.11
N THR A 19 -51.20 -0.31 -3.84
CA THR A 19 -51.06 -0.86 -2.49
C THR A 19 -49.63 -0.56 -2.03
N ILE A 20 -49.48 0.11 -0.90
CA ILE A 20 -48.17 0.46 -0.31
C ILE A 20 -47.96 -0.40 0.91
N THR A 21 -46.85 -1.09 0.98
CA THR A 21 -46.37 -1.82 2.15
C THR A 21 -45.19 -1.10 2.75
N VAL A 22 -45.26 -0.71 4.01
CA VAL A 22 -44.20 -0.09 4.78
C VAL A 22 -43.66 -1.13 5.76
N ARG A 23 -42.35 -1.34 5.73
CA ARG A 23 -41.63 -2.33 6.57
C ARG A 23 -40.45 -1.69 7.25
N TYR A 24 -40.31 -1.97 8.54
CA TYR A 24 -39.15 -1.60 9.31
C TYR A 24 -38.83 -2.67 10.35
N ILE A 25 -37.58 -3.00 10.56
CA ILE A 25 -37.18 -4.07 11.48
C ILE A 25 -37.57 -3.72 12.91
N GLY A 26 -38.33 -4.60 13.55
CA GLY A 26 -38.85 -4.39 14.92
C GLY A 26 -40.13 -3.61 15.00
N TYR A 27 -40.79 -3.35 13.85
CA TYR A 27 -42.12 -2.73 13.79
C TYR A 27 -43.10 -3.57 12.96
N LYS A 28 -44.40 -3.44 13.24
CA LYS A 28 -45.45 -4.10 12.47
C LYS A 28 -45.51 -3.57 11.04
N ASP A 29 -45.66 -4.45 10.06
CA ASP A 29 -45.89 -4.07 8.67
C ASP A 29 -47.15 -3.25 8.54
N ILE A 30 -47.11 -2.09 7.86
CA ILE A 30 -48.29 -1.32 7.49
C ILE A 30 -48.62 -1.64 6.04
N LEU A 31 -49.86 -2.08 5.80
CA LEU A 31 -50.38 -2.33 4.45
C LEU A 31 -51.51 -1.35 4.16
N LEU A 32 -51.31 -0.45 3.21
CA LEU A 32 -52.31 0.51 2.77
C LEU A 32 -52.80 0.10 1.38
N ASN A 33 -54.07 -0.28 1.29
CA ASN A 33 -54.68 -0.69 0.04
C ASN A 33 -55.40 0.48 -0.65
N SER A 34 -55.45 0.49 -1.97
CA SER A 34 -56.22 1.41 -2.81
C SER A 34 -55.87 2.89 -2.67
N ILE A 35 -54.61 3.21 -2.44
CA ILE A 35 -54.09 4.58 -2.42
C ILE A 35 -54.12 5.15 -3.85
N LYS A 36 -54.99 6.15 -4.05
CA LYS A 36 -55.06 6.87 -5.35
C LYS A 36 -53.98 7.94 -5.41
N VAL A 37 -53.04 7.77 -6.30
CA VAL A 37 -51.97 8.77 -6.58
C VAL A 37 -52.39 9.60 -7.77
N LYS A 38 -52.48 10.92 -7.59
CA LYS A 38 -52.68 11.94 -8.63
C LYS A 38 -51.71 13.07 -8.31
N ALA A 39 -50.84 13.41 -9.23
CA ALA A 39 -49.77 14.39 -9.04
C ALA A 39 -48.89 14.09 -7.80
N GLU A 40 -48.80 14.99 -6.84
CA GLU A 40 -48.03 14.80 -5.61
C GLU A 40 -48.95 14.39 -4.46
N THR A 41 -48.66 13.28 -3.80
CA THR A 41 -49.45 12.75 -2.69
C THR A 41 -48.55 12.56 -1.48
N LEU A 42 -48.77 13.28 -0.38
CA LEU A 42 -48.03 13.16 0.87
C LEU A 42 -48.69 12.11 1.78
N LEU A 43 -47.94 11.12 2.20
CA LEU A 43 -48.36 10.07 3.12
C LEU A 43 -47.35 9.95 4.27
N ASN A 44 -47.89 10.12 5.51
CA ASN A 44 -47.09 9.92 6.72
C ASN A 44 -47.56 8.65 7.45
N PHE A 45 -46.62 7.90 8.01
CA PHE A 45 -46.89 6.66 8.73
C PHE A 45 -46.29 6.73 10.12
N GLU A 46 -47.07 6.29 11.11
CA GLU A 46 -46.54 5.97 12.44
C GLU A 46 -46.47 4.46 12.57
N MET A 47 -45.28 3.90 12.77
CA MET A 47 -45.14 2.46 12.92
C MET A 47 -45.16 2.05 14.39
N GLU A 48 -46.01 1.05 14.70
CA GLU A 48 -46.05 0.46 16.04
C GLU A 48 -44.93 -0.55 16.22
N SER A 49 -44.22 -0.49 17.35
CA SER A 49 -43.20 -1.46 17.70
C SER A 49 -43.84 -2.85 17.85
N ASP A 50 -43.30 -3.84 17.17
CA ASP A 50 -43.71 -5.23 17.28
C ASP A 50 -42.86 -5.96 18.34
N ALA A 51 -43.19 -5.68 19.61
CA ALA A 51 -42.49 -6.31 20.75
C ALA A 51 -42.72 -7.85 20.85
N GLN A 52 -43.66 -8.40 20.08
CA GLN A 52 -43.91 -9.86 20.02
C GLN A 52 -43.23 -10.55 18.83
N ALA A 53 -42.84 -9.83 17.79
CA ALA A 53 -42.15 -10.39 16.59
C ALA A 53 -40.67 -10.73 16.81
N LEU A 54 -40.15 -10.64 18.04
CA LEU A 54 -38.80 -11.10 18.39
C LEU A 54 -38.62 -12.63 18.38
N GLY A 55 -39.55 -13.35 17.79
CA GLY A 55 -39.55 -14.82 17.65
C GLY A 55 -38.88 -15.32 16.40
N GLU A 56 -38.71 -14.56 15.34
CA GLU A 56 -38.26 -15.13 14.08
C GLU A 56 -37.46 -14.13 13.21
N VAL A 57 -36.27 -14.56 12.84
CA VAL A 57 -35.50 -14.14 11.68
C VAL A 57 -34.96 -12.71 11.71
N SER A 58 -33.81 -12.56 12.33
CA SER A 58 -32.95 -11.48 11.91
C SER A 58 -32.40 -11.81 10.51
N VAL A 59 -33.04 -11.31 9.48
CA VAL A 59 -32.40 -11.19 8.18
C VAL A 59 -31.23 -10.24 8.39
N VAL A 60 -30.02 -10.78 8.55
CA VAL A 60 -28.79 -9.99 8.54
C VAL A 60 -28.58 -9.56 7.09
N ALA A 61 -29.29 -8.51 6.67
CA ALA A 61 -29.01 -7.87 5.40
C ALA A 61 -27.55 -7.41 5.44
N LYS A 62 -26.70 -7.91 4.53
CA LYS A 62 -25.35 -7.40 4.37
C LYS A 62 -25.42 -5.89 4.14
N LYS A 63 -24.75 -5.12 4.99
CA LYS A 63 -24.70 -3.67 4.87
C LYS A 63 -23.88 -3.28 3.65
N ASN A 64 -24.40 -2.39 2.82
CA ASN A 64 -23.58 -1.76 1.79
C ASN A 64 -22.68 -0.69 2.44
N LEU A 65 -21.40 -1.01 2.64
CA LEU A 65 -20.38 -0.15 3.27
C LEU A 65 -19.60 0.69 2.26
N GLU A 66 -20.14 0.95 1.08
CA GLU A 66 -19.50 1.85 0.10
C GLU A 66 -19.77 3.34 0.40
N GLY A 67 -20.87 3.63 1.09
CA GLY A 67 -21.35 4.99 1.36
C GLY A 67 -20.79 5.57 2.64
N GLU A 68 -20.47 6.86 2.61
CA GLU A 68 -19.90 7.61 3.74
C GLU A 68 -20.76 7.54 5.01
N ARG A 69 -22.09 7.73 4.89
CA ARG A 69 -23.00 7.67 6.04
C ARG A 69 -23.05 6.29 6.70
N ALA A 70 -23.05 5.22 5.90
CA ALA A 70 -23.03 3.86 6.44
C ALA A 70 -21.74 3.59 7.22
N LEU A 71 -20.61 4.03 6.69
CA LEU A 71 -19.31 3.90 7.34
C LEU A 71 -19.18 4.79 8.58
N GLN A 72 -19.76 5.99 8.57
CA GLN A 72 -19.81 6.85 9.75
C GLN A 72 -20.63 6.23 10.89
N MET A 73 -21.77 5.61 10.57
CA MET A 73 -22.55 4.85 11.57
C MET A 73 -21.78 3.63 12.08
N GLU A 74 -21.04 2.94 11.20
CA GLU A 74 -20.16 1.84 11.60
C GLU A 74 -19.08 2.32 12.57
N ARG A 75 -18.40 3.42 12.24
CA ARG A 75 -17.39 4.08 13.09
C ARG A 75 -17.98 4.49 14.45
N GLN A 76 -19.17 5.09 14.45
CA GLN A 76 -19.86 5.48 15.70
C GLN A 76 -20.19 4.28 16.57
N LYS A 77 -20.60 3.14 15.99
CA LYS A 77 -20.96 1.91 16.71
C LYS A 77 -19.76 1.05 17.09
N ALA A 78 -18.66 1.15 16.34
CA ALA A 78 -17.48 0.31 16.54
C ALA A 78 -16.97 0.37 17.98
N THR A 79 -16.51 -0.78 18.48
CA THR A 79 -15.85 -0.91 19.78
C THR A 79 -14.49 -0.23 19.76
N LEU A 80 -13.73 -0.44 18.67
CA LEU A 80 -12.43 0.18 18.44
C LEU A 80 -12.55 1.58 17.84
N ALA A 81 -11.55 2.40 18.05
CA ALA A 81 -11.38 3.64 17.33
C ALA A 81 -10.92 3.35 15.88
N ILE A 82 -11.81 3.42 14.90
CA ILE A 82 -11.54 3.18 13.51
C ILE A 82 -11.73 4.43 12.65
N GLU A 83 -11.10 4.46 11.48
CA GLU A 83 -11.31 5.44 10.42
C GLU A 83 -11.60 4.69 9.13
N ASN A 84 -12.58 5.13 8.37
CA ASN A 84 -13.06 4.42 7.20
C ASN A 84 -13.09 5.34 5.98
N LEU A 85 -12.83 4.75 4.80
CA LEU A 85 -12.97 5.40 3.50
C LEU A 85 -13.71 4.46 2.54
N GLY A 86 -14.87 4.86 2.06
CA GLY A 86 -15.71 4.03 1.19
C GLY A 86 -15.48 4.28 -0.30
N ALA A 87 -15.86 3.31 -1.13
CA ALA A 87 -15.71 3.37 -2.58
C ALA A 87 -16.38 4.61 -3.19
N LYS A 88 -17.55 5.03 -2.69
CA LYS A 88 -18.24 6.23 -3.19
C LYS A 88 -17.47 7.52 -2.87
N GLU A 89 -16.92 7.65 -1.66
CA GLU A 89 -16.10 8.78 -1.29
C GLU A 89 -14.79 8.81 -2.10
N MET A 90 -14.15 7.64 -2.31
CA MET A 90 -12.98 7.52 -3.18
C MET A 90 -13.29 8.00 -4.60
N SER A 91 -14.41 7.59 -5.17
CA SER A 91 -14.84 8.01 -6.50
C SER A 91 -15.05 9.52 -6.63
N ILE A 92 -15.73 10.16 -5.67
CA ILE A 92 -15.99 11.61 -5.65
C ILE A 92 -14.67 12.38 -5.52
N LYS A 93 -13.76 11.90 -4.67
CA LYS A 93 -12.46 12.55 -4.43
C LYS A 93 -11.39 12.22 -5.48
N GLY A 94 -11.73 11.43 -6.50
CA GLY A 94 -10.78 11.06 -7.56
C GLY A 94 -9.70 10.09 -7.14
N ILE A 95 -9.90 9.35 -6.06
CA ILE A 95 -8.94 8.37 -5.54
C ILE A 95 -9.00 7.12 -6.41
N SER A 96 -7.88 6.75 -7.01
CA SER A 96 -7.78 5.67 -7.98
C SER A 96 -7.41 4.31 -7.36
N ASN A 97 -6.74 4.33 -6.21
CA ASN A 97 -6.24 3.13 -5.52
C ASN A 97 -6.21 3.30 -4.00
N VAL A 98 -5.91 2.21 -3.30
CA VAL A 98 -5.89 2.20 -1.82
C VAL A 98 -4.79 3.09 -1.24
N GLU A 99 -3.63 3.18 -1.88
CA GLU A 99 -2.53 4.04 -1.40
C GLU A 99 -2.95 5.52 -1.34
N GLU A 100 -3.57 6.01 -2.41
CA GLU A 100 -4.10 7.37 -2.44
C GLU A 100 -5.19 7.58 -1.39
N GLY A 101 -6.00 6.54 -1.14
CA GLY A 101 -7.05 6.57 -0.12
C GLY A 101 -6.49 6.70 1.29
N VAL A 102 -5.53 5.88 1.66
CA VAL A 102 -4.96 5.92 3.02
C VAL A 102 -4.19 7.20 3.31
N LYS A 103 -3.61 7.86 2.30
CA LYS A 103 -3.00 9.20 2.44
C LYS A 103 -3.98 10.28 2.90
N LYS A 104 -5.28 10.08 2.73
CA LYS A 104 -6.33 11.02 3.19
C LYS A 104 -6.78 10.75 4.61
N ILE A 105 -6.34 9.65 5.20
CA ILE A 105 -6.61 9.30 6.59
C ILE A 105 -5.62 10.05 7.50
N THR A 106 -6.11 10.51 8.64
CA THR A 106 -5.32 11.34 9.57
C THR A 106 -4.04 10.64 10.02
N GLY A 107 -2.92 11.37 10.09
CA GLY A 107 -1.65 10.85 10.62
C GLY A 107 -0.96 9.79 9.74
N ILE A 108 -1.37 9.65 8.48
CA ILE A 108 -0.77 8.73 7.51
C ILE A 108 -0.05 9.50 6.41
N SER A 109 1.16 9.08 6.09
CA SER A 109 1.93 9.54 4.93
C SER A 109 2.62 8.37 4.23
N ILE A 110 3.03 8.59 2.99
CA ILE A 110 3.81 7.62 2.21
C ILE A 110 5.20 8.20 1.97
N ALA A 111 6.23 7.41 2.25
CA ALA A 111 7.61 7.73 1.94
C ALA A 111 7.99 7.30 0.52
N SER A 112 9.24 7.56 0.13
CA SER A 112 9.82 7.03 -1.10
C SER A 112 9.66 5.50 -1.15
N ALA A 113 9.54 4.94 -2.34
CA ALA A 113 9.32 3.51 -2.55
C ALA A 113 8.00 2.94 -1.96
N GLY A 114 6.96 3.78 -1.77
CA GLY A 114 5.64 3.34 -1.32
C GLY A 114 5.56 2.93 0.16
N GLN A 115 6.57 3.24 0.97
CA GLN A 115 6.58 2.89 2.39
C GLN A 115 5.55 3.70 3.17
N LEU A 116 4.63 3.00 3.83
CA LEU A 116 3.60 3.61 4.67
C LEU A 116 4.19 4.05 6.01
N ILE A 117 3.85 5.27 6.43
CA ILE A 117 4.23 5.82 7.73
C ILE A 117 2.98 6.27 8.45
N VAL A 118 2.73 5.70 9.62
CA VAL A 118 1.57 6.00 10.47
C VAL A 118 2.03 6.52 11.81
N ARG A 119 1.63 7.74 12.17
CA ARG A 119 2.03 8.37 13.44
C ARG A 119 3.55 8.41 13.63
N GLY A 120 4.29 8.60 12.53
CA GLY A 120 5.75 8.60 12.53
C GLY A 120 6.40 7.22 12.56
N LEU A 121 5.63 6.15 12.63
CA LEU A 121 6.12 4.78 12.59
C LEU A 121 6.11 4.26 11.16
N GLY A 122 7.24 3.72 10.68
CA GLY A 122 7.39 3.16 9.34
C GLY A 122 6.54 1.90 9.12
N ASP A 123 6.58 1.37 7.91
CA ASP A 123 5.78 0.25 7.44
C ASP A 123 5.90 -1.02 8.31
N ARG A 124 7.07 -1.27 8.89
CA ARG A 124 7.30 -2.41 9.80
C ARG A 124 6.36 -2.44 11.01
N TYR A 125 5.83 -1.27 11.42
CA TYR A 125 4.90 -1.12 12.53
C TYR A 125 3.43 -1.23 12.14
N SER A 126 3.14 -1.51 10.88
CA SER A 126 1.77 -1.63 10.38
C SER A 126 1.50 -3.01 9.77
N THR A 127 0.24 -3.34 9.57
CA THR A 127 -0.18 -4.58 8.92
C THR A 127 -1.33 -4.30 7.97
N THR A 128 -1.39 -5.07 6.88
CA THR A 128 -2.46 -4.99 5.88
C THR A 128 -3.18 -6.33 5.81
N THR A 129 -4.50 -6.26 5.79
CA THR A 129 -5.38 -7.41 5.57
C THR A 129 -6.27 -7.19 4.36
N LEU A 130 -6.67 -8.26 3.71
CA LEU A 130 -7.70 -8.29 2.69
C LEU A 130 -8.88 -9.10 3.25
N ASN A 131 -10.03 -8.45 3.42
CA ASN A 131 -11.21 -9.06 4.06
C ASN A 131 -10.90 -9.67 5.45
N GLY A 132 -10.07 -8.98 6.25
CA GLY A 132 -9.67 -9.40 7.61
C GLY A 132 -8.52 -10.39 7.67
N LEU A 133 -8.05 -10.97 6.57
CA LEU A 133 -6.94 -11.93 6.56
C LEU A 133 -5.64 -11.26 6.10
N PRO A 134 -4.50 -11.50 6.78
CA PRO A 134 -3.19 -11.03 6.35
C PRO A 134 -2.88 -11.41 4.91
N ILE A 135 -2.14 -10.56 4.22
CA ILE A 135 -1.64 -10.79 2.87
C ILE A 135 -0.14 -10.51 2.81
N ALA A 136 0.55 -11.36 2.07
CA ALA A 136 1.99 -11.28 1.86
C ALA A 136 2.36 -10.10 0.97
N SER A 137 3.51 -9.47 1.25
CA SER A 137 4.07 -8.41 0.40
C SER A 137 4.93 -9.01 -0.70
N PRO A 138 4.66 -8.70 -1.98
CA PRO A 138 5.58 -9.08 -3.05
C PRO A 138 6.86 -8.23 -3.08
N ASN A 139 6.87 -7.04 -2.46
CA ASN A 139 8.07 -6.22 -2.39
C ASN A 139 8.98 -6.72 -1.27
N PRO A 140 10.24 -7.16 -1.56
CA PRO A 140 11.16 -7.69 -0.55
C PRO A 140 11.56 -6.63 0.49
N ASP A 141 11.58 -5.35 0.11
CA ASP A 141 12.10 -4.25 0.92
C ASP A 141 11.06 -3.69 1.89
N ASN A 142 9.77 -3.95 1.64
CA ASN A 142 8.66 -3.47 2.44
C ASN A 142 7.95 -4.62 3.14
N LYS A 143 7.67 -4.46 4.45
CA LYS A 143 6.82 -5.41 5.17
C LYS A 143 5.40 -5.41 4.64
N LEU A 144 4.87 -4.21 4.35
CA LEU A 144 3.54 -4.05 3.79
C LEU A 144 3.54 -4.26 2.28
N ILE A 145 2.46 -4.85 1.81
CA ILE A 145 2.17 -4.91 0.38
C ILE A 145 2.02 -3.48 -0.17
N PRO A 146 2.56 -3.17 -1.37
CA PRO A 146 2.30 -1.90 -2.02
C PRO A 146 0.79 -1.69 -2.20
N LEU A 147 0.24 -0.64 -1.58
CA LEU A 147 -1.22 -0.42 -1.53
C LEU A 147 -1.79 0.09 -2.85
N ASP A 148 -0.96 0.55 -3.75
CA ASP A 148 -1.33 1.01 -5.09
C ASP A 148 -1.72 -0.13 -6.05
N ILE A 149 -1.42 -1.40 -5.70
CA ILE A 149 -1.86 -2.57 -6.47
C ILE A 149 -3.36 -2.88 -6.30
N PHE A 150 -4.05 -2.23 -5.34
CA PHE A 150 -5.49 -2.37 -5.11
C PHE A 150 -6.25 -1.21 -5.75
N PRO A 151 -6.79 -1.37 -6.96
CA PRO A 151 -7.60 -0.33 -7.60
C PRO A 151 -8.88 -0.08 -6.83
N ALA A 152 -9.31 1.18 -6.74
CA ALA A 152 -10.57 1.56 -6.09
C ALA A 152 -11.80 0.83 -6.67
N SER A 153 -11.72 0.38 -7.92
CA SER A 153 -12.79 -0.40 -8.58
C SER A 153 -13.06 -1.76 -7.94
N THR A 154 -12.08 -2.36 -7.27
CA THR A 154 -12.20 -3.66 -6.58
C THR A 154 -12.52 -3.54 -5.10
N VAL A 155 -12.42 -2.33 -4.53
CA VAL A 155 -12.53 -2.06 -3.11
C VAL A 155 -13.93 -1.58 -2.75
N GLN A 156 -14.52 -2.11 -1.67
CA GLN A 156 -15.76 -1.64 -1.07
C GLN A 156 -15.48 -0.50 -0.09
N ASN A 157 -14.54 -0.73 0.83
CA ASN A 157 -14.06 0.27 1.78
C ASN A 157 -12.66 -0.09 2.29
N ILE A 158 -12.00 0.89 2.87
CA ILE A 158 -10.76 0.76 3.62
C ILE A 158 -11.07 1.10 5.06
N THR A 159 -10.71 0.21 6.00
CA THR A 159 -10.83 0.45 7.43
C THR A 159 -9.44 0.50 8.05
N VAL A 160 -9.16 1.58 8.78
CA VAL A 160 -7.87 1.76 9.47
C VAL A 160 -8.11 1.82 10.98
N SER A 161 -7.50 0.90 11.71
CA SER A 161 -7.43 0.92 13.16
C SER A 161 -6.01 1.24 13.61
N LYS A 162 -5.87 2.27 14.44
CA LYS A 162 -4.58 2.66 15.06
C LYS A 162 -4.45 2.19 16.51
N VAL A 163 -5.44 1.43 16.97
CA VAL A 163 -5.49 0.77 18.28
C VAL A 163 -5.57 -0.74 18.08
N TYR A 164 -5.06 -1.51 19.03
CA TYR A 164 -4.96 -2.95 18.91
C TYR A 164 -6.14 -3.65 19.60
N ASP A 165 -6.58 -4.74 19.00
CA ASP A 165 -7.54 -5.70 19.55
C ASP A 165 -6.95 -7.11 19.51
N ALA A 166 -7.23 -7.93 20.53
CA ALA A 166 -6.66 -9.27 20.69
C ALA A 166 -7.07 -10.26 19.59
N SER A 167 -8.13 -9.99 18.83
CA SER A 167 -8.53 -10.81 17.67
C SER A 167 -7.58 -10.70 16.49
N ALA A 168 -6.85 -9.58 16.38
CA ALA A 168 -5.87 -9.36 15.32
C ALA A 168 -4.48 -9.90 15.70
N PHE A 169 -3.63 -10.19 14.69
CA PHE A 169 -2.21 -10.45 14.92
C PHE A 169 -1.53 -9.25 15.60
N ALA A 170 -0.64 -9.52 16.55
CA ALA A 170 -0.04 -8.50 17.41
C ALA A 170 1.10 -7.71 16.76
N ASP A 171 1.40 -7.91 15.49
CA ASP A 171 2.56 -7.37 14.80
C ASP A 171 2.34 -5.97 14.19
N TYR A 172 1.55 -5.11 14.87
CA TYR A 172 1.42 -3.71 14.51
C TYR A 172 1.34 -2.78 15.73
N SER A 173 1.81 -1.56 15.54
CA SER A 173 1.74 -0.44 16.49
C SER A 173 1.38 0.87 15.76
N GLY A 174 1.62 0.96 14.47
CA GLY A 174 1.20 2.05 13.61
C GLY A 174 -0.28 1.96 13.28
N ALA A 175 -0.63 1.08 12.36
CA ALA A 175 -2.00 0.80 11.95
C ALA A 175 -2.22 -0.64 11.49
N HIS A 176 -3.46 -1.10 11.66
CA HIS A 176 -4.04 -2.21 10.93
C HIS A 176 -4.94 -1.65 9.83
N ILE A 177 -4.63 -1.96 8.57
CA ILE A 177 -5.35 -1.50 7.39
C ILE A 177 -6.07 -2.69 6.79
N ASP A 178 -7.39 -2.73 6.92
CA ASP A 178 -8.22 -3.74 6.27
C ASP A 178 -8.80 -3.21 4.98
N ILE A 179 -8.57 -3.94 3.89
CA ILE A 179 -9.09 -3.67 2.56
C ILE A 179 -10.25 -4.63 2.33
N SER A 180 -11.47 -4.13 2.42
CA SER A 180 -12.66 -4.92 2.11
C SER A 180 -12.94 -4.88 0.62
N THR A 181 -12.99 -6.04 -0.03
CA THR A 181 -13.32 -6.16 -1.44
C THR A 181 -14.81 -5.98 -1.70
N LYS A 182 -15.17 -5.57 -2.91
CA LYS A 182 -16.58 -5.49 -3.32
C LYS A 182 -17.25 -6.85 -3.25
N GLU A 183 -18.47 -6.85 -2.75
CA GLU A 183 -19.40 -7.98 -2.79
C GLU A 183 -20.70 -7.53 -3.44
N ASN A 184 -21.41 -8.43 -4.10
CA ASN A 184 -22.72 -8.10 -4.64
C ASN A 184 -23.79 -8.17 -3.54
N VAL A 185 -24.05 -7.05 -2.89
CA VAL A 185 -25.07 -6.89 -1.83
C VAL A 185 -26.33 -6.18 -2.29
N GLY A 186 -26.38 -5.76 -3.57
CA GLY A 186 -27.47 -4.98 -4.15
C GLY A 186 -28.16 -5.66 -5.34
N SER A 187 -28.65 -4.87 -6.28
CA SER A 187 -29.22 -5.33 -7.54
C SER A 187 -28.14 -5.85 -8.50
N ASP A 188 -28.57 -6.57 -9.53
CA ASP A 188 -27.71 -6.91 -10.67
C ASP A 188 -27.15 -5.64 -11.30
N PHE A 189 -25.89 -5.69 -11.73
CA PHE A 189 -25.24 -4.58 -12.39
C PHE A 189 -24.20 -5.04 -13.40
N LEU A 190 -23.97 -4.18 -14.39
CA LEU A 190 -22.82 -4.22 -15.28
C LEU A 190 -22.23 -2.80 -15.32
N SER A 191 -20.96 -2.66 -14.99
CA SER A 191 -20.25 -1.38 -15.06
C SER A 191 -19.06 -1.50 -16.00
N ILE A 192 -18.89 -0.49 -16.86
CA ILE A 192 -17.76 -0.36 -17.76
C ILE A 192 -17.22 1.05 -17.62
N SER A 193 -15.94 1.17 -17.37
CA SER A 193 -15.27 2.47 -17.33
C SER A 193 -14.01 2.46 -18.17
N PHE A 194 -13.74 3.61 -18.76
CA PHE A 194 -12.53 3.87 -19.50
C PHE A 194 -12.04 5.27 -19.18
N ASN A 195 -10.73 5.43 -19.05
CA ASN A 195 -10.08 6.73 -18.86
C ASN A 195 -8.84 6.85 -19.72
N ALA A 196 -8.53 8.08 -20.08
CA ALA A 196 -7.31 8.43 -20.80
C ALA A 196 -6.79 9.78 -20.32
N GLY A 197 -5.46 9.93 -20.31
CA GLY A 197 -4.83 11.13 -19.80
C GLY A 197 -3.33 11.18 -20.08
N GLY A 198 -2.62 11.84 -19.19
CA GLY A 198 -1.16 11.93 -19.23
C GLY A 198 -0.64 13.08 -18.39
N LYS A 199 0.66 13.18 -18.28
CA LYS A 199 1.35 14.27 -17.58
C LYS A 199 1.86 15.29 -18.58
N PHE A 200 1.75 16.58 -18.26
CA PHE A 200 2.17 17.67 -19.16
C PHE A 200 3.68 17.65 -19.50
N ASN A 201 4.50 17.10 -18.62
CA ASN A 201 5.93 16.91 -18.89
C ASN A 201 6.27 15.60 -19.62
N THR A 202 5.29 14.74 -19.92
CA THR A 202 5.50 13.42 -20.54
C THR A 202 4.74 13.28 -21.87
N LEU A 203 3.42 13.49 -21.86
CA LEU A 203 2.55 13.24 -23.01
C LEU A 203 2.99 14.00 -24.26
N GLY A 204 3.15 13.28 -25.37
CA GLY A 204 3.56 13.84 -26.65
C GLY A 204 5.04 14.23 -26.74
N LYS A 205 5.84 13.98 -25.70
CA LYS A 205 7.28 14.27 -25.68
C LYS A 205 8.13 13.02 -25.94
N ASP A 206 9.43 13.22 -26.06
CA ASP A 206 10.40 12.13 -26.19
C ASP A 206 10.39 11.25 -24.96
N PHE A 207 10.30 9.94 -25.18
CA PHE A 207 10.29 8.92 -24.16
C PHE A 207 11.31 7.84 -24.52
N TYR A 208 12.32 7.69 -23.67
CA TYR A 208 13.42 6.76 -23.88
C TYR A 208 13.16 5.45 -23.15
N ARG A 209 13.53 4.35 -23.79
CA ARG A 209 13.37 3.00 -23.25
C ARG A 209 14.49 2.11 -23.76
N MET A 210 15.10 1.35 -22.87
CA MET A 210 16.03 0.28 -23.23
C MET A 210 15.25 -0.90 -23.82
N ASP A 211 15.90 -1.71 -24.68
CA ASP A 211 15.28 -2.89 -25.28
C ASP A 211 14.66 -3.82 -24.20
N ARG A 212 13.55 -4.47 -24.52
CA ARG A 212 12.81 -5.30 -23.57
C ARG A 212 12.29 -6.58 -24.22
N ASP A 213 12.34 -7.71 -23.50
CA ASP A 213 11.76 -8.98 -23.95
C ASP A 213 10.22 -8.95 -23.84
N GLY A 214 9.59 -8.50 -24.91
CA GLY A 214 8.15 -8.48 -25.04
C GLY A 214 7.45 -7.30 -24.35
N SER A 215 6.22 -7.50 -23.91
CA SER A 215 5.38 -6.49 -23.28
C SER A 215 5.42 -6.60 -21.74
N LEU A 216 4.94 -5.57 -21.03
CA LEU A 216 4.81 -5.62 -19.56
C LEU A 216 3.76 -6.64 -19.06
N PHE A 217 2.97 -7.21 -19.95
CA PHE A 217 2.08 -8.34 -19.62
C PHE A 217 2.85 -9.65 -19.36
N LYS A 218 4.06 -9.77 -19.94
CA LYS A 218 4.92 -10.95 -19.78
C LYS A 218 5.90 -10.75 -18.62
N THR A 219 6.23 -11.81 -17.89
CA THR A 219 7.37 -11.85 -16.98
C THR A 219 8.50 -12.61 -17.70
N PRO A 220 9.53 -11.92 -18.20
CA PRO A 220 10.70 -12.61 -18.76
C PRO A 220 11.39 -13.43 -17.69
N SER A 221 11.88 -14.61 -18.04
CA SER A 221 12.66 -15.47 -17.14
C SER A 221 14.05 -15.69 -17.71
N LEU A 222 15.04 -15.77 -16.83
CA LEU A 222 16.36 -16.24 -17.20
C LEU A 222 16.30 -17.74 -17.52
N ASP A 223 16.98 -18.17 -18.60
CA ASP A 223 17.07 -19.58 -18.91
C ASP A 223 17.79 -20.33 -17.76
N GLN A 224 17.10 -21.31 -17.18
CA GLN A 224 17.63 -22.09 -16.07
C GLN A 224 18.98 -22.78 -16.43
N LYS A 225 19.16 -23.14 -17.71
CA LYS A 225 20.42 -23.68 -18.22
C LYS A 225 21.60 -22.77 -17.94
N LEU A 226 21.42 -21.43 -18.10
CA LEU A 226 22.47 -20.45 -17.81
C LEU A 226 22.83 -20.39 -16.32
N ILE A 227 21.91 -20.80 -15.44
CA ILE A 227 22.11 -20.82 -13.99
C ILE A 227 22.81 -22.09 -13.56
N ASP A 228 22.46 -23.23 -14.14
CA ASP A 228 22.85 -24.58 -13.67
C ASP A 228 24.19 -25.09 -14.26
N MET A 229 24.66 -24.53 -15.38
CA MET A 229 25.95 -24.86 -15.96
C MET A 229 27.09 -24.66 -14.97
N SER A 230 28.15 -25.47 -15.10
CA SER A 230 29.45 -25.16 -14.49
C SER A 230 30.01 -23.81 -15.00
N LEU A 231 30.93 -23.19 -14.27
CA LEU A 231 31.51 -21.92 -14.74
C LEU A 231 32.25 -22.09 -16.07
N THR A 232 32.99 -23.17 -16.23
CA THR A 232 33.76 -23.48 -17.46
C THR A 232 32.82 -23.71 -18.64
N ASP A 233 31.75 -24.49 -18.45
CA ASP A 233 30.77 -24.72 -19.52
C ASP A 233 30.01 -23.42 -19.87
N PHE A 234 29.75 -22.58 -18.90
CA PHE A 234 29.10 -21.29 -19.12
C PHE A 234 29.98 -20.35 -19.95
N GLU A 235 31.29 -20.25 -19.64
CA GLU A 235 32.24 -19.41 -20.37
C GLU A 235 32.37 -19.84 -21.84
N GLU A 236 32.41 -21.15 -22.08
CA GLU A 236 32.43 -21.69 -23.45
C GLU A 236 31.09 -21.46 -24.15
N TYR A 237 29.97 -21.70 -23.48
CA TYR A 237 28.65 -21.50 -24.04
C TYR A 237 28.39 -20.02 -24.38
N ALA A 238 28.79 -19.12 -23.48
CA ALA A 238 28.60 -17.68 -23.64
C ALA A 238 29.39 -17.11 -24.83
N ARG A 239 30.53 -17.71 -25.19
CA ARG A 239 31.33 -17.28 -26.32
C ARG A 239 30.63 -17.54 -27.67
N HIS A 240 29.81 -18.59 -27.77
CA HIS A 240 29.25 -19.05 -29.04
C HIS A 240 27.71 -18.90 -29.13
N ASN A 241 27.08 -18.41 -28.06
CA ASN A 241 25.64 -18.33 -28.02
C ASN A 241 25.18 -16.98 -27.50
N ARG A 242 24.09 -16.45 -28.06
CA ARG A 242 23.38 -15.31 -27.52
C ARG A 242 22.70 -15.73 -26.21
N LEU A 243 23.09 -15.13 -25.08
CA LEU A 243 22.58 -15.49 -23.75
C LEU A 243 21.22 -14.88 -23.42
N PHE A 244 20.94 -13.69 -23.96
CA PHE A 244 19.78 -12.88 -23.59
C PHE A 244 19.00 -12.44 -24.83
N ASN A 245 17.69 -12.38 -24.74
CA ASN A 245 16.80 -11.90 -25.79
C ASN A 245 16.84 -10.38 -25.98
N THR A 246 17.41 -9.68 -24.99
CA THR A 246 17.46 -8.20 -24.92
C THR A 246 18.88 -7.71 -25.12
N SER A 247 19.00 -6.45 -25.51
CA SER A 247 20.27 -5.73 -25.63
C SER A 247 20.30 -4.50 -24.71
N PHE A 248 21.41 -3.76 -24.69
CA PHE A 248 21.54 -2.47 -23.99
C PHE A 248 21.06 -1.29 -24.88
N GLN A 249 20.58 -1.58 -26.07
CA GLN A 249 20.09 -0.60 -27.03
C GLN A 249 18.95 0.23 -26.44
N VAL A 250 19.02 1.55 -26.60
CA VAL A 250 18.00 2.49 -26.16
C VAL A 250 17.22 3.01 -27.36
N SER A 251 15.93 2.92 -27.32
CA SER A 251 15.04 3.45 -28.34
C SER A 251 14.32 4.70 -27.82
N LYS A 252 14.20 5.69 -28.70
CA LYS A 252 13.42 6.91 -28.49
C LYS A 252 12.06 6.77 -29.15
N LYS A 253 10.97 7.07 -28.43
CA LYS A 253 9.59 7.08 -28.94
C LYS A 253 8.87 8.32 -28.43
N THR A 254 7.76 8.68 -29.03
CA THR A 254 6.86 9.69 -28.47
C THR A 254 5.97 9.03 -27.41
N ALA A 255 5.86 9.64 -26.21
CA ALA A 255 4.98 9.17 -25.17
C ALA A 255 3.51 9.27 -25.60
N LEU A 256 2.82 8.13 -25.59
CA LEU A 256 1.39 8.03 -25.90
C LEU A 256 0.54 8.43 -24.68
N PRO A 257 -0.77 8.70 -24.86
CA PRO A 257 -1.66 8.88 -23.72
C PRO A 257 -1.65 7.67 -22.79
N GLU A 258 -1.70 7.94 -21.51
CA GLU A 258 -2.01 6.97 -20.47
C GLU A 258 -3.45 6.47 -20.67
N PHE A 259 -3.73 5.23 -20.29
CA PHE A 259 -5.07 4.69 -20.36
C PHE A 259 -5.39 3.80 -19.16
N GLY A 260 -6.66 3.72 -18.85
CA GLY A 260 -7.18 2.78 -17.88
C GLY A 260 -8.58 2.29 -18.29
N GLY A 261 -8.94 1.13 -17.84
CA GLY A 261 -10.27 0.58 -18.06
C GLY A 261 -10.63 -0.46 -17.01
N ASN A 262 -11.91 -0.55 -16.69
CA ASN A 262 -12.45 -1.54 -15.80
C ASN A 262 -13.80 -2.06 -16.31
N ILE A 263 -14.01 -3.36 -16.20
CA ILE A 263 -15.29 -4.03 -16.42
C ILE A 263 -15.65 -4.77 -15.15
N GLY A 264 -16.85 -4.51 -14.61
CA GLY A 264 -17.37 -5.19 -13.45
C GLY A 264 -18.81 -5.64 -13.68
N PHE A 265 -19.15 -6.80 -13.16
CA PHE A 265 -20.52 -7.30 -13.17
C PHE A 265 -20.87 -7.93 -11.83
N GLY A 266 -22.14 -7.89 -11.48
CA GLY A 266 -22.69 -8.57 -10.32
C GLY A 266 -24.07 -9.10 -10.63
N LYS A 267 -24.33 -10.33 -10.16
CA LYS A 267 -25.62 -10.99 -10.32
C LYS A 267 -26.02 -11.71 -9.05
N ARG A 268 -27.33 -11.69 -8.76
CA ARG A 268 -27.92 -12.46 -7.66
C ARG A 268 -29.02 -13.36 -8.22
N PHE A 269 -29.09 -14.56 -7.71
CA PHE A 269 -30.14 -15.50 -8.07
C PHE A 269 -30.45 -16.44 -6.92
N THR A 270 -31.64 -17.05 -6.97
CA THR A 270 -32.09 -17.99 -5.96
C THR A 270 -31.87 -19.42 -6.46
N LEU A 271 -31.20 -20.24 -5.66
CA LEU A 271 -30.97 -21.64 -5.91
C LEU A 271 -31.53 -22.49 -4.75
N GLY A 272 -32.57 -23.27 -5.00
CA GLY A 272 -33.20 -24.08 -3.96
C GLY A 272 -33.74 -23.29 -2.76
N GLY A 273 -34.22 -22.07 -2.99
CA GLY A 273 -34.71 -21.16 -1.93
C GLY A 273 -33.61 -20.36 -1.19
N ASN A 274 -32.36 -20.58 -1.51
CA ASN A 274 -31.20 -19.87 -0.95
C ASN A 274 -30.66 -18.85 -1.93
N GLU A 275 -30.00 -17.82 -1.42
CA GLU A 275 -29.42 -16.75 -2.24
C GLU A 275 -27.98 -17.08 -2.66
N VAL A 276 -27.70 -16.95 -3.95
CA VAL A 276 -26.37 -17.00 -4.53
C VAL A 276 -26.02 -15.62 -5.10
N SER A 277 -24.87 -15.08 -4.74
CA SER A 277 -24.33 -13.84 -5.30
C SER A 277 -23.04 -14.11 -6.03
N VAL A 278 -22.88 -13.48 -7.20
CA VAL A 278 -21.67 -13.55 -8.02
C VAL A 278 -21.24 -12.13 -8.34
N LEU A 279 -19.95 -11.85 -8.22
CA LEU A 279 -19.34 -10.62 -8.67
C LEU A 279 -18.03 -10.96 -9.39
N GLY A 280 -17.78 -10.27 -10.50
CA GLY A 280 -16.51 -10.28 -11.20
C GLY A 280 -16.10 -8.88 -11.61
N SER A 281 -14.83 -8.56 -11.52
CA SER A 281 -14.25 -7.30 -11.99
C SER A 281 -12.86 -7.54 -12.52
N ILE A 282 -12.52 -6.87 -13.61
CA ILE A 282 -11.17 -6.82 -14.17
C ILE A 282 -10.85 -5.39 -14.58
N GLY A 283 -9.66 -4.92 -14.18
CA GLY A 283 -9.15 -3.61 -14.51
C GLY A 283 -7.74 -3.67 -15.06
N VAL A 284 -7.42 -2.75 -15.93
CA VAL A 284 -6.08 -2.52 -16.46
C VAL A 284 -5.81 -1.03 -16.54
N SER A 285 -4.61 -0.60 -16.17
CA SER A 285 -4.14 0.77 -16.40
C SER A 285 -2.68 0.78 -16.83
N ASN A 286 -2.33 1.79 -17.61
CA ASN A 286 -0.95 2.05 -18.03
C ASN A 286 -0.64 3.52 -17.78
N ASP A 287 0.41 3.77 -17.00
CA ASP A 287 0.89 5.10 -16.64
C ASP A 287 2.29 5.33 -17.19
N LEU A 288 2.54 6.56 -17.67
CA LEU A 288 3.84 7.00 -18.16
C LEU A 288 4.32 8.19 -17.33
N GLN A 289 5.58 8.17 -16.93
CA GLN A 289 6.18 9.28 -16.17
C GLN A 289 7.57 9.60 -16.67
N THR A 290 7.81 10.88 -16.93
CA THR A 290 9.13 11.45 -17.16
C THR A 290 9.52 12.33 -15.97
N MET A 291 10.72 12.13 -15.45
CA MET A 291 11.41 13.08 -14.57
C MET A 291 12.60 13.59 -15.34
N ASP A 292 12.59 14.85 -15.69
CA ASP A 292 13.63 15.53 -16.45
C ASP A 292 14.34 16.56 -15.55
N ASN A 293 15.63 16.78 -15.81
CA ASN A 293 16.47 17.71 -15.05
C ASN A 293 16.48 17.46 -13.53
N ALA A 294 16.38 16.21 -13.13
CA ALA A 294 16.57 15.82 -11.75
C ALA A 294 18.06 15.83 -11.39
N SER A 295 18.40 16.08 -10.14
CA SER A 295 19.78 16.12 -9.69
C SER A 295 19.97 15.35 -8.39
N ILE A 296 21.11 14.69 -8.26
CA ILE A 296 21.55 14.01 -7.05
C ILE A 296 23.02 14.30 -6.80
N ARG A 297 23.35 14.57 -5.53
CA ARG A 297 24.74 14.80 -5.13
C ARG A 297 25.02 14.13 -3.79
N THR A 298 26.27 13.70 -3.59
CA THR A 298 26.75 13.22 -2.31
C THR A 298 27.82 14.17 -1.78
N LEU A 299 27.86 14.31 -0.45
CA LEU A 299 28.79 15.23 0.21
C LEU A 299 29.83 14.45 1.02
N GLU A 300 31.00 15.00 1.18
CA GLU A 300 31.95 14.62 2.21
C GLU A 300 31.71 15.40 3.52
N ALA A 301 32.35 14.99 4.61
CA ALA A 301 32.12 15.56 5.94
C ALA A 301 32.43 17.09 6.04
N THR A 302 33.24 17.61 5.16
CA THR A 302 33.58 19.04 5.04
C THR A 302 32.48 19.86 4.35
N GLY A 303 31.51 19.19 3.70
CA GLY A 303 30.46 19.81 2.91
C GLY A 303 30.79 19.98 1.43
N ASN A 304 32.03 19.63 1.00
CA ASN A 304 32.34 19.58 -0.42
C ASN A 304 31.56 18.50 -1.14
N THR A 305 31.26 18.74 -2.40
CA THR A 305 30.58 17.75 -3.25
C THR A 305 31.55 16.64 -3.61
N LEU A 306 31.16 15.40 -3.32
CA LEU A 306 31.89 14.18 -3.65
C LEU A 306 31.48 13.64 -5.03
N ASN A 307 30.20 13.56 -5.27
CA ASN A 307 29.61 13.20 -6.58
C ASN A 307 28.45 14.13 -6.89
N GLU A 308 28.29 14.48 -8.17
CA GLU A 308 27.15 15.27 -8.64
C GLU A 308 26.70 14.77 -10.01
N PHE A 309 25.41 14.36 -10.07
CA PHE A 309 24.80 13.87 -11.30
C PHE A 309 23.47 14.55 -11.55
N ASN A 310 23.24 14.95 -12.79
CA ASN A 310 21.91 15.22 -13.32
C ASN A 310 21.38 13.93 -13.96
N TYR A 311 20.07 13.71 -13.85
CA TYR A 311 19.47 12.52 -14.45
C TYR A 311 18.10 12.80 -15.03
N ASP A 312 17.78 12.03 -16.09
CA ASP A 312 16.45 11.90 -16.66
C ASP A 312 15.96 10.46 -16.44
N SER A 313 14.72 10.32 -16.03
CA SER A 313 14.08 9.03 -15.77
C SER A 313 12.76 8.91 -16.52
N TYR A 314 12.55 7.74 -17.13
CA TYR A 314 11.39 7.41 -17.95
C TYR A 314 10.79 6.11 -17.43
N SER A 315 9.62 6.18 -16.79
CA SER A 315 8.95 5.03 -16.23
C SER A 315 7.66 4.71 -16.95
N ASN A 316 7.46 3.45 -17.28
CA ASN A 316 6.23 2.89 -17.80
C ASN A 316 5.69 1.84 -16.82
N GLU A 317 4.50 2.08 -16.28
CA GLU A 317 3.86 1.22 -15.31
C GLU A 317 2.58 0.62 -15.88
N LEU A 318 2.45 -0.72 -15.80
CA LEU A 318 1.25 -1.46 -16.18
C LEU A 318 0.67 -2.16 -14.95
N LYS A 319 -0.55 -1.82 -14.60
CA LYS A 319 -1.30 -2.46 -13.51
C LYS A 319 -2.46 -3.28 -14.05
N ILE A 320 -2.64 -4.47 -13.50
CA ILE A 320 -3.77 -5.37 -13.79
C ILE A 320 -4.32 -5.83 -12.44
N ALA A 321 -5.64 -5.75 -12.27
CA ALA A 321 -6.30 -6.35 -11.12
C ALA A 321 -7.56 -7.08 -11.54
N ALA A 322 -7.81 -8.24 -10.92
CA ALA A 322 -9.03 -9.00 -11.11
C ALA A 322 -9.60 -9.43 -9.75
N LEU A 323 -10.92 -9.34 -9.61
CA LEU A 323 -11.67 -9.75 -8.44
C LEU A 323 -12.79 -10.70 -8.87
N GLY A 324 -12.90 -11.82 -8.20
CA GLY A 324 -14.03 -12.73 -8.28
C GLY A 324 -14.59 -12.98 -6.89
N ASN A 325 -15.90 -12.86 -6.70
CA ASN A 325 -16.55 -13.16 -5.44
C ASN A 325 -17.78 -14.04 -5.67
N LEU A 326 -17.90 -15.11 -4.88
CA LEU A 326 -19.05 -16.01 -4.84
C LEU A 326 -19.59 -16.03 -3.41
N GLY A 327 -20.85 -15.74 -3.22
CA GLY A 327 -21.52 -15.80 -1.94
C GLY A 327 -22.68 -16.78 -1.98
N TYR A 328 -22.83 -17.59 -0.96
CA TYR A 328 -23.97 -18.47 -0.76
C TYR A 328 -24.55 -18.25 0.63
N SER A 329 -25.78 -17.75 0.68
CA SER A 329 -26.52 -17.51 1.92
C SER A 329 -27.64 -18.50 2.06
N PHE A 330 -27.70 -19.22 3.18
CA PHE A 330 -28.66 -20.24 3.48
C PHE A 330 -29.17 -20.12 4.92
N ARG A 331 -30.32 -20.74 5.26
CA ARG A 331 -30.94 -20.62 6.56
C ARG A 331 -31.06 -19.17 6.99
N THR A 332 -31.58 -18.27 6.33
CA THR A 332 -31.81 -16.88 6.71
C THR A 332 -30.62 -16.07 7.24
N SER A 333 -29.58 -16.69 7.80
CA SER A 333 -28.47 -16.00 8.48
C SER A 333 -27.08 -16.57 8.20
N ASP A 334 -26.99 -17.82 7.72
CA ASP A 334 -25.72 -18.48 7.46
C ASP A 334 -25.17 -18.07 6.09
N HIS A 335 -23.86 -17.91 6.02
CA HIS A 335 -23.19 -17.49 4.81
C HIS A 335 -21.88 -18.24 4.61
N ILE A 336 -21.58 -18.60 3.36
CA ILE A 336 -20.27 -19.08 2.91
C ILE A 336 -19.87 -18.22 1.72
N GLY A 337 -18.64 -17.74 1.73
CA GLY A 337 -18.07 -16.92 0.68
C GLY A 337 -16.78 -17.50 0.13
N TYR A 338 -16.53 -17.24 -1.14
CA TYR A 338 -15.23 -17.42 -1.78
C TYR A 338 -14.84 -16.15 -2.49
N THR A 339 -13.62 -15.69 -2.26
CA THR A 339 -13.05 -14.51 -2.92
C THR A 339 -11.74 -14.89 -3.59
N PHE A 340 -11.61 -14.56 -4.85
CA PHE A 340 -10.39 -14.60 -5.61
C PHE A 340 -9.94 -13.16 -5.90
N PHE A 341 -8.68 -12.85 -5.62
CA PHE A 341 -8.08 -11.58 -5.98
C PHE A 341 -6.74 -11.80 -6.66
N TYR A 342 -6.54 -11.14 -7.78
CA TYR A 342 -5.29 -11.11 -8.50
C TYR A 342 -4.88 -9.66 -8.74
N ALA A 343 -3.62 -9.35 -8.49
CA ALA A 343 -3.04 -8.06 -8.84
C ALA A 343 -1.63 -8.27 -9.41
N ARG A 344 -1.32 -7.49 -10.42
CA ARG A 344 0.01 -7.42 -11.04
C ARG A 344 0.36 -5.97 -11.29
N ASN A 345 1.56 -5.58 -10.88
CA ASN A 345 2.16 -4.28 -11.18
C ASN A 345 3.52 -4.52 -11.83
N ALA A 346 3.71 -4.03 -13.05
CA ALA A 346 4.95 -4.13 -13.80
C ALA A 346 5.45 -2.72 -14.14
N ILE A 347 6.61 -2.36 -13.58
CA ILE A 347 7.23 -1.03 -13.72
C ILE A 347 8.54 -1.20 -14.45
N ASP A 348 8.68 -0.55 -15.60
CA ASP A 348 9.89 -0.51 -16.41
C ASP A 348 10.45 0.91 -16.42
N THR A 349 11.62 1.11 -15.84
CA THR A 349 12.25 2.42 -15.68
C THR A 349 13.59 2.44 -16.38
N TYR A 350 13.73 3.34 -17.35
CA TYR A 350 15.01 3.71 -17.94
C TYR A 350 15.51 5.01 -17.32
N MET A 351 16.77 5.07 -16.95
CA MET A 351 17.44 6.26 -16.40
C MET A 351 18.73 6.53 -17.14
N ARG A 352 18.91 7.78 -17.58
CA ARG A 352 20.19 8.33 -18.00
C ARG A 352 20.68 9.31 -16.96
N ARG A 353 21.91 9.19 -16.53
CA ARG A 353 22.55 10.17 -15.64
C ARG A 353 23.87 10.64 -16.24
N GLU A 354 24.23 11.90 -16.01
CA GLU A 354 25.47 12.49 -16.44
C GLU A 354 26.03 13.41 -15.36
N GLY A 355 27.30 13.31 -15.04
CA GLY A 355 27.91 14.11 -13.99
C GLY A 355 29.34 13.73 -13.67
N VAL A 356 29.79 14.13 -12.49
CA VAL A 356 31.16 13.95 -12.04
C VAL A 356 31.20 13.11 -10.77
N ASP A 357 32.09 12.13 -10.72
CA ASP A 357 32.37 11.34 -9.53
C ASP A 357 33.50 11.93 -8.66
N TYR A 358 33.79 11.25 -7.54
CA TYR A 358 34.82 11.67 -6.56
C TYR A 358 36.27 11.65 -7.09
N GLU A 359 36.52 11.07 -8.25
CA GLU A 359 37.84 11.05 -8.93
C GLU A 359 37.89 12.02 -10.11
N ASP A 360 36.91 12.95 -10.19
CA ASP A 360 36.72 13.92 -11.29
C ASP A 360 36.47 13.28 -12.67
N HIS A 361 36.00 12.04 -12.70
CA HIS A 361 35.56 11.42 -13.95
C HIS A 361 34.24 11.99 -14.42
N HIS A 362 34.18 12.48 -15.67
CA HIS A 362 32.91 12.83 -16.32
C HIS A 362 32.19 11.58 -16.80
N LEU A 363 31.24 11.08 -16.02
CA LEU A 363 30.53 9.82 -16.26
C LEU A 363 29.18 10.03 -16.91
N ILE A 364 28.81 9.11 -17.81
CA ILE A 364 27.46 8.99 -18.36
C ILE A 364 26.99 7.57 -18.06
N GLY A 365 25.92 7.43 -17.30
CA GLY A 365 25.29 6.16 -16.97
C GLY A 365 23.99 5.96 -17.75
N SER A 366 23.82 4.78 -18.33
CA SER A 366 22.57 4.34 -18.95
C SER A 366 22.13 3.05 -18.29
N ASN A 367 20.96 3.05 -17.64
CA ASN A 367 20.48 1.88 -16.92
C ASN A 367 18.98 1.68 -17.05
N ASN A 368 18.57 0.43 -16.96
CA ASN A 368 17.18 0.02 -16.94
C ASN A 368 16.92 -0.96 -15.81
N VAL A 369 15.80 -0.77 -15.14
CA VAL A 369 15.28 -1.72 -14.17
C VAL A 369 13.80 -1.98 -14.44
N THR A 370 13.41 -3.25 -14.44
CA THR A 370 12.02 -3.67 -14.50
C THR A 370 11.69 -4.39 -13.21
N HIS A 371 10.68 -3.93 -12.50
CA HIS A 371 10.11 -4.63 -11.34
C HIS A 371 8.73 -5.16 -11.69
N ILE A 372 8.47 -6.42 -11.38
CA ILE A 372 7.19 -7.07 -11.63
C ILE A 372 6.72 -7.68 -10.31
N TYR A 373 5.70 -7.10 -9.73
CA TYR A 373 5.04 -7.59 -8.52
C TYR A 373 3.75 -8.31 -8.89
N SER A 374 3.52 -9.49 -8.34
CA SER A 374 2.28 -10.23 -8.55
C SER A 374 1.77 -10.78 -7.22
N LEU A 375 0.47 -10.68 -7.02
CA LEU A 375 -0.27 -11.28 -5.91
C LEU A 375 -1.42 -12.10 -6.48
N GLN A 376 -1.53 -13.33 -6.03
CA GLN A 376 -2.69 -14.16 -6.19
C GLN A 376 -3.18 -14.58 -4.81
N ASN A 377 -4.45 -14.31 -4.50
CA ASN A 377 -5.04 -14.61 -3.21
C ASN A 377 -6.37 -15.33 -3.38
N HIS A 378 -6.55 -16.42 -2.65
CA HIS A 378 -7.76 -17.22 -2.57
C HIS A 378 -8.23 -17.20 -1.14
N GLN A 379 -9.49 -16.83 -0.90
CA GLN A 379 -10.08 -16.80 0.43
C GLN A 379 -11.38 -17.59 0.45
N VAL A 380 -11.60 -18.30 1.54
CA VAL A 380 -12.89 -18.90 1.90
C VAL A 380 -13.29 -18.42 3.28
N ASN A 381 -14.55 -18.12 3.46
CA ASN A 381 -15.07 -17.69 4.75
C ASN A 381 -16.45 -18.25 4.99
N GLY A 382 -16.78 -18.44 6.26
CA GLY A 382 -18.12 -18.85 6.67
C GLY A 382 -18.53 -18.19 7.96
N LYS A 383 -19.82 -17.91 8.05
CA LYS A 383 -20.46 -17.34 9.23
C LYS A 383 -21.75 -18.12 9.53
N HIS A 384 -21.82 -18.64 10.74
CA HIS A 384 -22.91 -19.50 11.18
C HIS A 384 -23.48 -19.05 12.50
N TYR A 385 -24.80 -19.08 12.64
CA TYR A 385 -25.50 -18.71 13.85
C TYR A 385 -26.19 -19.92 14.47
N PHE A 386 -25.96 -20.17 15.73
CA PHE A 386 -26.57 -21.25 16.51
C PHE A 386 -27.47 -20.63 17.62
N GLY A 387 -28.74 -20.53 17.30
CA GLY A 387 -29.70 -19.78 18.12
C GLY A 387 -29.40 -18.27 18.12
N LYS A 388 -29.74 -17.59 19.22
CA LYS A 388 -29.58 -16.15 19.37
C LYS A 388 -28.24 -15.77 20.03
N GLN A 389 -27.58 -16.72 20.65
CA GLN A 389 -26.45 -16.46 21.55
C GLN A 389 -25.10 -16.78 20.92
N TRP A 390 -25.00 -17.80 20.09
CA TRP A 390 -23.74 -18.26 19.53
C TRP A 390 -23.58 -17.87 18.06
N ASP A 391 -22.42 -17.40 17.69
CA ASP A 391 -21.98 -17.33 16.30
C ASP A 391 -20.58 -17.91 16.15
N LEU A 392 -20.35 -18.53 15.00
CA LEU A 392 -19.07 -19.08 14.60
C LEU A 392 -18.66 -18.43 13.28
N ASN A 393 -17.51 -17.77 13.27
CA ASN A 393 -16.89 -17.23 12.08
C ASN A 393 -15.60 -18.02 11.83
N TRP A 394 -15.41 -18.43 10.59
CA TRP A 394 -14.16 -19.03 10.16
C TRP A 394 -13.74 -18.47 8.82
N SER A 395 -12.44 -18.38 8.62
CA SER A 395 -11.88 -17.93 7.34
C SER A 395 -10.54 -18.59 7.10
N GLY A 396 -10.20 -18.74 5.85
CA GLY A 396 -8.92 -19.26 5.41
C GLY A 396 -8.46 -18.58 4.15
N SER A 397 -7.17 -18.35 4.01
CA SER A 397 -6.59 -17.83 2.78
C SER A 397 -5.32 -18.56 2.39
N TYR A 398 -5.11 -18.62 1.08
CA TYR A 398 -3.85 -18.95 0.45
C TYR A 398 -3.44 -17.78 -0.44
N SER A 399 -2.25 -17.25 -0.20
CA SER A 399 -1.65 -16.20 -1.02
C SER A 399 -0.36 -16.69 -1.64
N LYS A 400 -0.20 -16.42 -2.93
CA LYS A 400 1.06 -16.56 -3.64
C LYS A 400 1.50 -15.20 -4.14
N THR A 401 2.71 -14.79 -3.79
CA THR A 401 3.30 -13.53 -4.24
C THR A 401 4.60 -13.80 -4.96
N SER A 402 4.90 -12.99 -5.96
CA SER A 402 6.20 -12.96 -6.60
C SER A 402 6.68 -11.53 -6.79
N SER A 403 8.00 -11.36 -6.73
CA SER A 403 8.71 -10.15 -7.11
C SER A 403 9.84 -10.54 -8.04
N ASP A 404 9.70 -10.15 -9.30
CA ASP A 404 10.70 -10.42 -10.31
C ASP A 404 11.39 -9.13 -10.74
N GLU A 405 12.69 -9.16 -10.81
CA GLU A 405 13.54 -8.14 -11.41
C GLU A 405 14.26 -8.76 -12.61
N PRO A 406 13.53 -8.91 -13.73
CA PRO A 406 14.06 -9.53 -14.91
C PRO A 406 14.97 -8.56 -15.68
N ASP A 407 16.27 -8.85 -15.69
CA ASP A 407 17.25 -8.19 -16.53
C ASP A 407 17.46 -6.69 -16.22
N ARG A 408 17.80 -6.33 -14.99
CA ARG A 408 18.36 -5.00 -14.69
C ARG A 408 19.66 -4.86 -15.48
N ARG A 409 19.80 -3.78 -16.24
CA ARG A 409 20.95 -3.54 -17.11
C ARG A 409 21.58 -2.20 -16.85
N GLN A 410 22.88 -2.15 -16.94
CA GLN A 410 23.68 -0.95 -16.76
C GLN A 410 24.85 -0.96 -17.74
N VAL A 411 25.11 0.19 -18.34
CA VAL A 411 26.35 0.48 -19.07
C VAL A 411 26.84 1.87 -18.69
N MET A 412 28.15 2.02 -18.48
CA MET A 412 28.78 3.27 -18.09
C MET A 412 29.77 3.74 -19.14
N PHE A 413 29.72 5.04 -19.39
CA PHE A 413 30.66 5.72 -20.28
C PHE A 413 31.38 6.81 -19.49
N ILE A 414 32.55 7.18 -20.00
CA ILE A 414 33.33 8.31 -19.52
C ILE A 414 33.56 9.30 -20.69
N ARG A 415 33.52 10.59 -20.41
CA ARG A 415 33.88 11.64 -21.36
C ARG A 415 35.30 12.12 -21.07
N GLU A 416 36.22 11.89 -22.00
CA GLU A 416 37.63 12.33 -21.93
C GLU A 416 37.98 13.03 -23.23
N ASP A 417 38.60 14.23 -23.17
CA ASP A 417 39.02 15.01 -24.33
C ASP A 417 37.93 15.15 -25.41
N ASP A 418 36.69 15.47 -24.97
CA ASP A 418 35.47 15.57 -25.80
C ASP A 418 35.07 14.26 -26.52
N GLN A 419 35.70 13.14 -26.20
CA GLN A 419 35.36 11.81 -26.71
C GLN A 419 34.61 11.00 -25.66
N ILE A 420 33.59 10.25 -26.10
CA ILE A 420 32.88 9.31 -25.25
C ILE A 420 33.57 7.93 -25.41
N LYS A 421 33.97 7.34 -24.30
CA LYS A 421 34.58 6.04 -24.20
C LYS A 421 33.81 5.14 -23.22
N LEU A 422 34.00 3.82 -23.28
CA LEU A 422 33.48 2.91 -22.25
C LEU A 422 34.26 3.13 -20.95
N PHE A 423 33.51 3.26 -19.83
CA PHE A 423 34.11 3.30 -18.49
C PHE A 423 34.37 1.88 -18.00
N LYS A 424 35.60 1.56 -17.63
CA LYS A 424 36.06 0.17 -17.41
C LYS A 424 36.87 0.02 -16.11
N LEU A 425 36.67 0.86 -15.13
CA LEU A 425 37.41 0.82 -13.86
C LEU A 425 37.15 -0.51 -13.13
N ASN A 426 35.92 -0.97 -13.10
CA ASN A 426 35.49 -2.22 -12.49
C ASN A 426 34.62 -3.04 -13.45
N ARG A 427 34.40 -4.32 -13.13
CA ARG A 427 33.53 -5.20 -13.91
C ARG A 427 32.05 -4.89 -13.74
N GLN A 428 31.69 -4.02 -12.77
CA GLN A 428 30.29 -3.70 -12.43
C GLN A 428 29.69 -2.59 -13.29
N GLU A 429 30.49 -1.86 -14.06
CA GLU A 429 30.02 -0.75 -14.89
C GLU A 429 29.13 -1.20 -16.06
N THR A 430 29.40 -2.40 -16.60
CA THR A 430 28.54 -3.03 -17.61
C THR A 430 28.06 -4.38 -17.10
N MET A 431 26.78 -4.47 -16.74
CA MET A 431 26.24 -5.65 -16.08
C MET A 431 24.77 -5.90 -16.38
N ARG A 432 24.39 -7.15 -16.10
CA ARG A 432 22.97 -7.56 -15.98
C ARG A 432 22.73 -8.22 -14.63
N TYR A 433 21.55 -8.02 -14.11
CA TYR A 433 21.11 -8.65 -12.88
C TYR A 433 19.71 -9.22 -13.05
N PHE A 434 19.51 -10.42 -12.52
CA PHE A 434 18.23 -11.10 -12.46
C PHE A 434 17.94 -11.45 -11.01
N GLY A 435 16.81 -10.98 -10.49
CA GLY A 435 16.33 -11.29 -9.15
C GLY A 435 14.94 -11.92 -9.22
N SER A 436 14.70 -12.90 -8.37
CA SER A 436 13.37 -13.49 -8.21
C SER A 436 13.10 -13.83 -6.76
N LEU A 437 11.92 -13.44 -6.29
CA LEU A 437 11.37 -13.77 -4.99
C LEU A 437 10.04 -14.46 -5.18
N ASN A 438 9.86 -15.60 -4.52
CA ASN A 438 8.57 -16.27 -4.42
C ASN A 438 8.20 -16.43 -2.94
N GLU A 439 6.95 -16.18 -2.61
CA GLU A 439 6.44 -16.33 -1.26
C GLU A 439 5.04 -16.95 -1.30
N ASP A 440 4.84 -17.98 -0.46
CA ASP A 440 3.57 -18.62 -0.23
C ASP A 440 3.14 -18.36 1.22
N GLU A 441 1.87 -17.97 1.43
CA GLU A 441 1.33 -17.73 2.77
C GLU A 441 -0.04 -18.42 2.93
N TRP A 442 -0.18 -19.19 4.00
CA TRP A 442 -1.43 -19.78 4.46
C TRP A 442 -1.89 -19.10 5.74
N VAL A 443 -3.16 -18.75 5.81
CA VAL A 443 -3.77 -18.19 7.03
C VAL A 443 -5.09 -18.90 7.29
N GLY A 444 -5.33 -19.23 8.55
CA GLY A 444 -6.59 -19.76 9.04
C GLY A 444 -7.02 -19.02 10.29
N ASP A 445 -8.29 -18.66 10.37
CA ASP A 445 -8.91 -18.01 11.53
C ASP A 445 -10.21 -18.72 11.90
N LEU A 446 -10.44 -18.92 13.18
CA LEU A 446 -11.66 -19.46 13.74
C LEU A 446 -12.03 -18.68 15.01
N THR A 447 -13.19 -18.07 15.01
CA THR A 447 -13.71 -17.28 16.12
C THR A 447 -15.11 -17.75 16.51
N ALA A 448 -15.27 -18.15 17.76
CA ALA A 448 -16.56 -18.41 18.40
C ALA A 448 -16.94 -17.21 19.28
N SER A 449 -18.18 -16.77 19.19
CA SER A 449 -18.71 -15.69 19.99
C SER A 449 -19.96 -16.15 20.76
N TYR A 450 -20.05 -15.74 22.01
CA TYR A 450 -21.21 -15.97 22.86
C TYR A 450 -21.78 -14.64 23.37
N ARG A 451 -23.05 -14.39 23.09
CA ARG A 451 -23.78 -13.22 23.59
C ARG A 451 -24.52 -13.57 24.86
N PHE A 452 -24.36 -12.72 25.87
CA PHE A 452 -24.99 -12.89 27.16
C PHE A 452 -25.51 -11.55 27.69
N GLY A 453 -26.61 -11.60 28.47
CA GLY A 453 -27.33 -10.38 28.84
C GLY A 453 -27.82 -9.64 27.58
N ASP A 454 -28.04 -8.33 27.69
CA ASP A 454 -28.64 -7.55 26.62
C ASP A 454 -27.62 -7.21 25.51
N ASN A 455 -26.37 -6.85 25.86
CA ASN A 455 -25.38 -6.35 24.89
C ASN A 455 -23.95 -6.88 25.10
N ASN A 456 -23.76 -7.83 26.02
CA ASN A 456 -22.43 -8.35 26.32
C ASN A 456 -22.05 -9.47 25.36
N LYS A 457 -20.74 -9.60 25.07
CA LYS A 457 -20.19 -10.60 24.17
C LYS A 457 -18.88 -11.14 24.70
N LEU A 458 -18.73 -12.44 24.67
CA LEU A 458 -17.46 -13.14 24.89
C LEU A 458 -17.02 -13.75 23.57
N GLN A 459 -15.75 -13.63 23.26
CA GLN A 459 -15.16 -14.21 22.05
C GLN A 459 -13.92 -15.03 22.43
N ALA A 460 -13.78 -16.17 21.78
CA ALA A 460 -12.56 -16.95 21.82
C ALA A 460 -12.21 -17.36 20.38
N GLY A 461 -10.96 -17.29 20.04
CA GLY A 461 -10.54 -17.64 18.69
C GLY A 461 -9.15 -18.24 18.65
N PHE A 462 -8.89 -18.87 17.51
CA PHE A 462 -7.61 -19.45 17.14
C PHE A 462 -7.22 -18.95 15.76
N THR A 463 -5.96 -18.57 15.59
CA THR A 463 -5.41 -18.14 14.31
C THR A 463 -4.12 -18.90 14.02
N TYR A 464 -3.95 -19.27 12.76
CA TYR A 464 -2.75 -19.91 12.22
C TYR A 464 -2.26 -19.11 11.03
N LYS A 465 -0.95 -18.89 10.95
CA LYS A 465 -0.27 -18.34 9.79
C LYS A 465 1.02 -19.10 9.54
N ASP A 466 1.27 -19.45 8.29
CA ASP A 466 2.51 -20.03 7.81
C ASP A 466 2.94 -19.37 6.51
N LYS A 467 4.17 -18.90 6.47
CA LYS A 467 4.75 -18.16 5.37
C LYS A 467 6.11 -18.74 5.03
N ASN A 468 6.35 -19.00 3.74
CA ASN A 468 7.62 -19.47 3.24
C ASN A 468 8.06 -18.57 2.07
N ARG A 469 9.33 -18.22 2.02
CA ARG A 469 9.93 -17.34 1.02
C ARG A 469 11.22 -17.92 0.50
N ASP A 470 11.38 -17.85 -0.83
CA ASP A 470 12.62 -18.12 -1.54
C ASP A 470 13.06 -16.87 -2.30
N TYR A 471 14.32 -16.53 -2.20
CA TYR A 471 14.94 -15.43 -2.95
C TYR A 471 16.22 -15.88 -3.61
N MET A 472 16.41 -15.47 -4.88
CA MET A 472 17.62 -15.76 -5.65
C MET A 472 17.99 -14.57 -6.53
N GLY A 473 19.31 -14.23 -6.56
CA GLY A 473 19.89 -13.24 -7.45
C GLY A 473 21.03 -13.82 -8.29
N THR A 474 21.14 -13.41 -9.55
CA THR A 474 22.22 -13.79 -10.45
C THR A 474 22.72 -12.58 -11.22
N ARG A 475 24.04 -12.38 -11.27
CA ARG A 475 24.68 -11.27 -11.96
C ARG A 475 25.53 -11.78 -13.13
N PHE A 476 25.55 -10.99 -14.21
CA PHE A 476 26.43 -11.20 -15.35
C PHE A 476 27.21 -9.92 -15.58
N TYR A 477 28.53 -10.00 -15.49
CA TYR A 477 29.45 -8.88 -15.69
C TYR A 477 30.09 -8.98 -17.07
N TYR A 478 30.16 -7.87 -17.77
CA TYR A 478 30.79 -7.76 -19.07
C TYR A 478 32.20 -7.23 -18.88
N ASN A 479 33.21 -8.06 -19.14
CA ASN A 479 34.60 -7.62 -19.18
C ASN A 479 34.89 -7.05 -20.58
N LEU A 480 35.07 -5.73 -20.62
CA LEU A 480 35.26 -4.94 -21.85
C LEU A 480 36.69 -4.44 -22.02
N ASN A 481 37.67 -4.98 -21.27
CA ASN A 481 39.04 -4.45 -21.23
C ASN A 481 39.69 -4.39 -22.62
N LYS A 482 39.35 -5.31 -23.52
CA LYS A 482 39.88 -5.38 -24.86
C LYS A 482 39.05 -4.60 -25.89
N LEU A 483 37.89 -4.08 -25.52
CA LEU A 483 36.98 -3.41 -26.40
C LEU A 483 37.17 -1.88 -26.35
N ASN A 484 37.53 -1.24 -27.46
CA ASN A 484 37.75 0.20 -27.57
C ASN A 484 36.98 0.75 -28.79
N PRO A 485 35.64 0.83 -28.73
CA PRO A 485 34.85 1.32 -29.84
C PRO A 485 34.94 2.86 -29.94
N THR A 486 34.73 3.38 -31.14
CA THR A 486 34.39 4.80 -31.31
C THR A 486 32.90 5.00 -31.05
N ILE A 487 32.57 5.70 -29.98
CA ILE A 487 31.19 5.90 -29.56
C ILE A 487 30.73 7.27 -30.04
N THR A 488 29.85 7.28 -31.02
CA THR A 488 29.18 8.50 -31.54
C THR A 488 27.78 8.71 -30.98
N ASP A 489 27.12 7.62 -30.56
CA ASP A 489 25.80 7.62 -29.94
C ASP A 489 25.79 6.62 -28.77
N ILE A 490 25.54 7.12 -27.56
CA ILE A 490 25.44 6.29 -26.34
C ILE A 490 24.21 5.38 -26.32
N TYR A 491 23.21 5.66 -27.16
CA TYR A 491 21.99 4.87 -27.28
C TYR A 491 22.17 3.67 -28.22
N ASP A 492 23.12 3.75 -29.18
CA ASP A 492 23.43 2.67 -30.12
C ASP A 492 24.50 1.71 -29.57
N THR A 493 24.15 0.97 -28.53
CA THR A 493 25.05 0.03 -27.88
C THR A 493 25.27 -1.26 -28.67
N ASP A 494 24.33 -1.65 -29.56
CA ASP A 494 24.42 -2.88 -30.34
C ASP A 494 25.53 -2.80 -31.39
N SER A 495 25.99 -1.60 -31.76
CA SER A 495 27.13 -1.40 -32.64
C SER A 495 28.46 -1.95 -32.07
N PHE A 496 28.58 -2.06 -30.75
CA PHE A 496 29.79 -2.54 -30.07
C PHE A 496 29.54 -3.63 -28.99
N LEU A 497 28.39 -3.70 -28.34
CA LEU A 497 28.03 -4.79 -27.43
C LEU A 497 27.27 -5.89 -28.18
N ASN A 498 27.93 -6.55 -29.10
CA ASN A 498 27.36 -7.53 -30.02
C ASN A 498 28.08 -8.90 -29.97
N MET A 499 27.52 -9.90 -30.63
CA MET A 499 28.04 -11.26 -30.65
C MET A 499 29.40 -11.36 -31.33
N GLU A 500 29.70 -10.56 -32.37
CA GLU A 500 30.98 -10.55 -33.03
C GLU A 500 32.13 -10.25 -32.03
N ASN A 501 31.91 -9.24 -31.16
CA ASN A 501 32.88 -8.89 -30.12
C ASN A 501 32.94 -9.90 -28.97
N VAL A 502 31.91 -10.70 -28.77
CA VAL A 502 31.94 -11.84 -27.83
C VAL A 502 32.72 -13.02 -28.42
N GLU A 503 32.46 -13.40 -29.67
CA GLU A 503 33.10 -14.50 -30.35
C GLU A 503 34.59 -14.28 -30.57
N ASN A 504 35.01 -13.04 -30.93
CA ASN A 504 36.41 -12.69 -31.10
C ASN A 504 37.17 -12.48 -29.75
N GLY A 505 36.47 -12.55 -28.61
CA GLY A 505 37.02 -12.42 -27.27
C GLY A 505 37.38 -10.99 -26.84
N SER A 506 36.84 -9.97 -27.54
CA SER A 506 36.92 -8.56 -27.11
C SER A 506 35.99 -8.30 -25.93
N ILE A 507 34.89 -9.06 -25.82
CA ILE A 507 33.97 -9.08 -24.70
C ILE A 507 33.97 -10.49 -24.10
N THR A 508 34.09 -10.58 -22.79
CA THR A 508 33.82 -11.83 -22.05
C THR A 508 32.72 -11.57 -21.01
N ILE A 509 31.83 -12.54 -20.82
CA ILE A 509 30.72 -12.44 -19.90
C ILE A 509 30.96 -13.41 -18.74
N ASP A 510 31.09 -12.85 -17.54
CA ASP A 510 31.27 -13.61 -16.30
C ASP A 510 29.96 -13.78 -15.59
N ARG A 511 29.53 -15.01 -15.31
CA ARG A 511 28.40 -15.26 -14.45
C ARG A 511 28.82 -15.27 -12.99
N LYS A 512 28.17 -14.46 -12.16
CA LYS A 512 28.34 -14.42 -10.72
C LYS A 512 27.04 -14.90 -10.06
N LYS A 513 26.99 -16.20 -9.77
CA LYS A 513 26.00 -16.82 -8.90
C LYS A 513 26.79 -17.36 -7.69
N GLN A 514 26.61 -16.72 -6.55
CA GLN A 514 27.19 -17.18 -5.29
C GLN A 514 26.09 -17.66 -4.37
N PRO A 515 26.31 -18.72 -3.55
CA PRO A 515 25.31 -19.16 -2.58
C PRO A 515 24.78 -18.01 -1.70
N LYS A 516 25.64 -17.05 -1.36
CA LYS A 516 25.29 -15.86 -0.59
C LYS A 516 24.36 -14.87 -1.30
N ASP A 517 24.07 -15.03 -2.59
CA ASP A 517 23.09 -14.22 -3.35
C ASP A 517 21.69 -14.80 -3.26
N SER A 518 21.45 -15.76 -2.37
CA SER A 518 20.15 -16.39 -2.15
C SER A 518 19.89 -16.61 -0.66
N TYR A 519 18.62 -16.64 -0.30
CA TYR A 519 18.17 -17.08 1.02
C TYR A 519 16.81 -17.77 0.92
N THR A 520 16.52 -18.65 1.89
CA THR A 520 15.17 -19.15 2.14
C THR A 520 14.74 -18.73 3.55
N ALA A 521 13.46 -18.50 3.74
CA ALA A 521 12.96 -18.01 5.01
C ALA A 521 11.55 -18.51 5.30
N GLY A 522 11.20 -18.60 6.58
CA GLY A 522 9.85 -18.98 6.99
C GLY A 522 9.41 -18.31 8.28
N ASN A 523 8.10 -18.17 8.42
CA ASN A 523 7.47 -17.65 9.63
C ASN A 523 6.16 -18.39 9.89
N SER A 524 6.08 -19.10 11.03
CA SER A 524 4.85 -19.76 11.47
C SER A 524 4.38 -19.14 12.77
N ILE A 525 3.09 -18.78 12.87
CA ILE A 525 2.46 -18.21 14.06
C ILE A 525 1.22 -19.03 14.39
N TYR A 526 1.18 -19.57 15.61
CA TYR A 526 0.00 -20.18 16.22
C TYR A 526 -0.47 -19.27 17.34
N ALA A 527 -1.73 -18.88 17.33
CA ALA A 527 -2.24 -17.97 18.33
C ALA A 527 -3.63 -18.33 18.80
N GLY A 528 -3.86 -18.16 20.11
CA GLY A 528 -5.18 -18.21 20.70
C GLY A 528 -5.51 -16.91 21.42
N TYR A 529 -6.76 -16.50 21.39
CA TYR A 529 -7.19 -15.30 22.12
C TYR A 529 -8.55 -15.48 22.79
N ILE A 530 -8.75 -14.68 23.82
CA ILE A 530 -10.04 -14.46 24.47
C ILE A 530 -10.24 -12.96 24.59
N ALA A 531 -11.43 -12.49 24.25
CA ALA A 531 -11.83 -11.08 24.36
C ALA A 531 -13.30 -10.97 24.81
N THR A 532 -13.62 -9.94 25.57
CA THR A 532 -14.99 -9.66 25.99
C THR A 532 -15.37 -8.23 25.72
N GLU A 533 -16.58 -8.03 25.22
CA GLU A 533 -17.27 -6.76 25.19
C GLU A 533 -18.28 -6.75 26.32
N TYR A 534 -18.09 -5.88 27.30
CA TYR A 534 -18.87 -5.85 28.51
C TYR A 534 -19.34 -4.42 28.83
N TYR A 535 -20.60 -4.28 29.21
CA TYR A 535 -21.20 -3.01 29.64
C TYR A 535 -21.39 -3.02 31.15
N PRO A 536 -20.41 -2.57 31.94
CA PRO A 536 -20.59 -2.47 33.41
C PRO A 536 -21.69 -1.50 33.80
N VAL A 537 -21.89 -0.47 33.01
CA VAL A 537 -23.02 0.48 33.04
C VAL A 537 -23.38 0.84 31.61
N ALA A 538 -24.63 1.19 31.34
CA ALA A 538 -25.15 1.42 29.99
C ALA A 538 -24.27 2.32 29.09
N PRO A 539 -23.69 3.44 29.54
CA PRO A 539 -22.86 4.29 28.67
C PRO A 539 -21.43 3.83 28.49
N LEU A 540 -20.95 2.81 29.23
CA LEU A 540 -19.56 2.38 29.22
C LEU A 540 -19.40 0.98 28.60
N LEU A 541 -18.84 0.90 27.42
CA LEU A 541 -18.37 -0.35 26.81
C LEU A 541 -16.89 -0.56 27.14
N VAL A 542 -16.58 -1.73 27.66
CA VAL A 542 -15.20 -2.20 27.91
C VAL A 542 -14.95 -3.43 27.05
N ASN A 543 -13.95 -3.35 26.18
CA ASN A 543 -13.40 -4.50 25.47
C ASN A 543 -12.03 -4.84 26.11
N LEU A 544 -11.97 -5.98 26.75
CA LEU A 544 -10.75 -6.52 27.36
C LEU A 544 -10.40 -7.80 26.62
N GLY A 545 -9.17 -7.88 26.12
CA GLY A 545 -8.69 -9.03 25.39
C GLY A 545 -7.27 -9.42 25.76
N VAL A 546 -6.96 -10.67 25.55
CA VAL A 546 -5.60 -11.21 25.66
C VAL A 546 -5.38 -12.22 24.55
N ARG A 547 -4.24 -12.10 23.88
CA ARG A 547 -3.78 -13.01 22.84
C ARG A 547 -2.44 -13.60 23.23
N TYR A 548 -2.28 -14.90 23.03
CA TYR A 548 -1.03 -15.63 23.20
C TYR A 548 -0.56 -16.11 21.83
N GLU A 549 0.67 -15.77 21.44
CA GLU A 549 1.27 -16.17 20.18
C GLU A 549 2.54 -16.99 20.38
N ILE A 550 2.62 -18.13 19.70
CA ILE A 550 3.82 -18.94 19.50
C ILE A 550 4.32 -18.62 18.10
N SER A 551 5.44 -17.90 18.00
CA SER A 551 6.02 -17.46 16.73
C SER A 551 7.36 -18.13 16.51
N LYS A 552 7.54 -18.72 15.33
CA LYS A 552 8.80 -19.29 14.85
C LYS A 552 9.16 -18.60 13.54
N GLN A 553 10.30 -17.93 13.52
CA GLN A 553 10.80 -17.24 12.34
C GLN A 553 12.25 -17.67 12.09
N TRP A 554 12.59 -17.96 10.85
CA TRP A 554 13.94 -18.39 10.47
C TRP A 554 14.32 -17.87 9.11
N VAL A 555 15.64 -17.71 8.89
CA VAL A 555 16.26 -17.38 7.61
C VAL A 555 17.49 -18.26 7.43
N ASP A 556 17.52 -19.06 6.37
CA ASP A 556 18.70 -19.81 5.92
C ASP A 556 19.45 -18.98 4.89
N TYR A 557 20.71 -18.78 5.12
CA TYR A 557 21.58 -17.98 4.26
C TYR A 557 22.99 -18.55 4.18
N TYR A 558 23.81 -18.00 3.31
CA TYR A 558 25.22 -18.31 3.22
C TYR A 558 26.06 -17.10 3.60
N THR A 559 27.09 -17.34 4.41
CA THR A 559 28.09 -16.32 4.75
C THR A 559 28.97 -15.96 3.54
N ASP A 560 29.75 -14.88 3.65
CA ASP A 560 30.73 -14.50 2.61
C ASP A 560 31.74 -15.60 2.31
N GLY A 561 32.04 -16.49 3.27
CA GLY A 561 32.85 -17.67 3.11
C GLY A 561 32.13 -18.90 2.51
N GLY A 562 30.88 -18.78 2.12
CA GLY A 562 30.08 -19.88 1.54
C GLY A 562 29.58 -20.92 2.54
N LYS A 563 29.67 -20.67 3.86
CA LYS A 563 29.13 -21.56 4.89
C LYS A 563 27.62 -21.31 5.02
N ALA A 564 26.83 -22.38 5.00
CA ALA A 564 25.40 -22.32 5.30
C ALA A 564 25.17 -22.06 6.79
N GLU A 565 24.31 -21.10 7.11
CA GLU A 565 23.92 -20.72 8.48
C GLU A 565 22.42 -20.42 8.54
N ARG A 566 21.87 -20.46 9.75
CA ARG A 566 20.48 -20.14 10.03
C ARG A 566 20.38 -19.12 11.16
N SER A 567 19.59 -18.06 10.95
CA SER A 567 19.12 -17.19 12.00
C SER A 567 17.72 -17.59 12.42
N GLU A 568 17.45 -17.67 13.72
CA GLU A 568 16.14 -18.07 14.27
C GLU A 568 15.66 -17.12 15.35
N LEU A 569 14.36 -16.79 15.29
CA LEU A 569 13.62 -16.05 16.30
C LEU A 569 12.41 -16.85 16.74
N ASN A 570 12.56 -17.62 17.84
CA ASN A 570 11.47 -18.39 18.42
C ASN A 570 10.99 -17.69 19.71
N LYS A 571 9.75 -17.23 19.75
CA LYS A 571 9.16 -16.45 20.85
C LYS A 571 7.76 -16.93 21.19
N ASN A 572 7.47 -16.88 22.48
CA ASN A 572 6.15 -17.11 23.05
C ASN A 572 5.76 -15.86 23.81
N ASP A 573 4.75 -15.14 23.31
CA ASP A 573 4.41 -13.81 23.78
C ASP A 573 2.93 -13.66 24.13
N LEU A 574 2.65 -12.84 25.14
CA LEU A 574 1.30 -12.46 25.55
C LEU A 574 1.03 -11.00 25.20
N PHE A 575 -0.10 -10.74 24.54
CA PHE A 575 -0.51 -9.43 24.07
C PHE A 575 -1.86 -9.02 24.64
N PRO A 576 -1.86 -8.29 25.79
CA PRO A 576 -3.08 -7.72 26.35
C PRO A 576 -3.55 -6.51 25.55
N SER A 577 -4.87 -6.33 25.49
CA SER A 577 -5.53 -5.15 24.97
C SER A 577 -6.70 -4.72 25.86
N LEU A 578 -6.85 -3.43 26.05
CA LEU A 578 -7.98 -2.81 26.72
C LEU A 578 -8.47 -1.65 25.85
N ASN A 579 -9.71 -1.73 25.40
CA ASN A 579 -10.37 -0.65 24.68
C ASN A 579 -11.66 -0.28 25.45
N MET A 580 -11.83 0.99 25.74
CA MET A 580 -12.99 1.52 26.47
C MET A 580 -13.66 2.60 25.63
N LYS A 581 -14.98 2.58 25.62
CA LYS A 581 -15.79 3.63 25.02
C LYS A 581 -16.84 4.10 26.01
N TYR A 582 -16.76 5.35 26.38
CA TYR A 582 -17.77 6.01 27.22
C TYR A 582 -18.65 6.91 26.36
N GLN A 583 -19.92 6.54 26.22
CA GLN A 583 -20.93 7.30 25.50
C GLN A 583 -21.47 8.40 26.42
N MET A 584 -20.97 9.64 26.27
CA MET A 584 -21.35 10.78 27.10
C MET A 584 -22.80 11.21 26.84
N ASN A 585 -23.22 11.13 25.58
CA ASN A 585 -24.60 11.33 25.09
C ASN A 585 -24.72 10.75 23.67
N GLU A 586 -25.86 10.90 23.02
CA GLU A 586 -26.10 10.33 21.68
C GLU A 586 -25.07 10.76 20.60
N LYS A 587 -24.44 11.92 20.76
CA LYS A 587 -23.51 12.50 19.80
C LYS A 587 -22.05 12.38 20.20
N ASN A 588 -21.75 12.34 21.48
CA ASN A 588 -20.39 12.47 22.02
C ASN A 588 -19.92 11.19 22.68
N SER A 589 -18.70 10.77 22.35
CA SER A 589 -18.05 9.66 23.00
C SER A 589 -16.59 9.95 23.33
N LEU A 590 -16.10 9.33 24.40
CA LEU A 590 -14.70 9.31 24.81
C LEU A 590 -14.22 7.87 24.72
N ARG A 591 -13.06 7.66 24.08
CA ARG A 591 -12.44 6.35 23.94
C ARG A 591 -11.05 6.36 24.58
N PHE A 592 -10.73 5.29 25.25
CA PHE A 592 -9.40 5.01 25.79
C PHE A 592 -8.94 3.65 25.29
N ALA A 593 -7.67 3.53 24.87
CA ALA A 593 -7.08 2.25 24.52
C ALA A 593 -5.69 2.09 25.14
N PHE A 594 -5.40 0.87 25.55
CA PHE A 594 -4.06 0.43 25.98
C PHE A 594 -3.76 -0.94 25.39
N SER A 595 -2.52 -1.13 24.90
CA SER A 595 -2.11 -2.44 24.39
C SER A 595 -0.59 -2.64 24.43
N ARG A 596 -0.18 -3.91 24.49
CA ARG A 596 1.17 -4.36 24.16
C ARG A 596 1.15 -5.07 22.81
N THR A 597 2.09 -4.73 21.91
CA THR A 597 2.24 -5.33 20.58
C THR A 597 3.71 -5.63 20.28
N VAL A 598 3.99 -6.27 19.16
CA VAL A 598 5.34 -6.68 18.75
C VAL A 598 5.70 -6.09 17.38
N THR A 599 6.96 -5.82 17.16
CA THR A 599 7.55 -5.54 15.84
C THR A 599 8.57 -6.62 15.53
N ARG A 600 8.28 -7.44 14.52
CA ARG A 600 9.19 -8.50 14.07
C ARG A 600 10.08 -7.98 12.93
N PRO A 601 11.36 -8.37 12.87
CA PRO A 601 12.19 -8.06 11.72
C PRO A 601 11.64 -8.77 10.47
N SER A 602 11.79 -8.15 9.30
CA SER A 602 11.49 -8.79 8.03
C SER A 602 12.59 -9.80 7.66
N PHE A 603 12.30 -10.71 6.74
CA PHE A 603 13.29 -11.73 6.33
C PHE A 603 14.56 -11.12 5.76
N ILE A 604 14.41 -10.07 4.92
CA ILE A 604 15.56 -9.39 4.31
C ILE A 604 16.42 -8.63 5.33
N GLU A 605 15.80 -8.13 6.42
CA GLU A 605 16.52 -7.50 7.50
C GLU A 605 17.36 -8.49 8.31
N MET A 606 16.90 -9.76 8.40
CA MET A 606 17.62 -10.85 9.07
C MET A 606 18.65 -11.54 8.17
N ALA A 607 18.51 -11.47 6.84
CA ALA A 607 19.39 -12.14 5.89
C ALA A 607 20.69 -11.34 5.66
N PRO A 608 21.86 -11.80 6.10
CA PRO A 608 23.12 -11.05 5.96
C PRO A 608 23.69 -11.11 4.54
N PHE A 609 22.83 -10.99 3.53
CA PHE A 609 23.27 -10.90 2.16
C PHE A 609 23.25 -9.45 1.67
N LEU A 610 24.11 -9.15 0.69
CA LEU A 610 24.27 -7.81 0.16
C LEU A 610 23.37 -7.61 -1.06
N TYR A 611 22.43 -6.67 -0.98
CA TYR A 611 21.56 -6.30 -2.08
C TYR A 611 21.51 -4.80 -2.31
N GLN A 612 20.98 -4.38 -3.45
CA GLN A 612 20.83 -2.99 -3.84
C GLN A 612 19.44 -2.81 -4.43
N GLU A 613 18.64 -1.92 -3.87
CA GLU A 613 17.22 -1.70 -4.24
C GLU A 613 17.09 -1.18 -5.68
N SER A 614 17.99 -0.28 -6.08
CA SER A 614 18.01 0.30 -7.42
C SER A 614 19.40 0.77 -7.80
N TYR A 615 19.59 1.11 -9.07
CA TYR A 615 20.83 1.68 -9.54
C TYR A 615 21.14 3.01 -8.83
N GLY A 616 22.37 3.15 -8.35
CA GLY A 616 22.83 4.33 -7.64
C GLY A 616 22.37 4.43 -6.17
N SER A 617 21.49 3.52 -5.71
CA SER A 617 21.15 3.42 -4.28
C SER A 617 22.30 2.76 -3.49
N ALA A 618 22.35 3.06 -2.18
CA ALA A 618 23.31 2.41 -1.30
C ALA A 618 23.05 0.90 -1.21
N GLN A 619 24.11 0.14 -1.03
CA GLN A 619 23.99 -1.29 -0.75
C GLN A 619 23.43 -1.50 0.65
N ILE A 620 22.66 -2.58 0.82
CA ILE A 620 22.00 -2.94 2.07
C ILE A 620 22.41 -4.35 2.44
N ARG A 621 22.73 -4.57 3.73
CA ARG A 621 23.03 -5.87 4.31
C ARG A 621 22.17 -6.12 5.53
N GLY A 622 21.43 -7.21 5.56
CA GLY A 622 20.67 -7.64 6.73
C GLY A 622 21.60 -8.01 7.92
N ASN A 623 20.99 -8.17 9.08
CA ASN A 623 21.66 -8.50 10.33
C ASN A 623 20.96 -9.70 11.00
N ALA A 624 21.68 -10.84 11.09
CA ALA A 624 21.18 -12.08 11.66
C ALA A 624 20.90 -12.02 13.17
N ASP A 625 21.45 -11.01 13.89
CA ASP A 625 21.34 -10.86 15.34
C ASP A 625 20.11 -10.05 15.78
N LEU A 626 19.24 -9.63 14.83
CA LEU A 626 18.06 -8.85 15.14
C LEU A 626 17.10 -9.59 16.07
N GLN A 627 16.50 -8.85 16.99
CA GLN A 627 15.50 -9.33 17.94
C GLN A 627 14.17 -8.63 17.71
N ASN A 628 13.07 -9.23 18.22
CA ASN A 628 11.77 -8.58 18.25
C ASN A 628 11.82 -7.29 19.08
N GLY A 629 11.22 -6.22 18.55
CA GLY A 629 10.86 -5.03 19.31
C GLY A 629 9.48 -5.19 19.95
N TYR A 630 9.23 -4.53 21.08
CA TYR A 630 7.93 -4.53 21.73
C TYR A 630 7.41 -3.10 21.89
N ASN A 631 6.10 -2.94 21.69
CA ASN A 631 5.48 -1.62 21.71
C ASN A 631 4.38 -1.57 22.76
N TYR A 632 4.34 -0.47 23.51
CA TYR A 632 3.29 -0.15 24.49
C TYR A 632 2.56 1.07 23.99
N ASN A 633 1.26 0.92 23.74
CA ASN A 633 0.42 1.92 23.08
C ASN A 633 -0.64 2.44 24.04
N ILE A 634 -0.82 3.76 24.08
CA ILE A 634 -1.88 4.44 24.83
C ILE A 634 -2.53 5.44 23.89
N ASP A 635 -3.85 5.42 23.82
CA ASP A 635 -4.66 6.32 22.99
C ASP A 635 -5.83 6.87 23.79
N LEU A 636 -6.10 8.16 23.63
CA LEU A 636 -7.29 8.83 24.17
C LEU A 636 -7.93 9.61 23.03
N ARG A 637 -9.22 9.35 22.76
CA ARG A 637 -9.94 9.95 21.64
C ARG A 637 -11.30 10.46 22.06
N TYR A 638 -11.58 11.72 21.75
CA TYR A 638 -12.90 12.31 21.80
C TYR A 638 -13.52 12.32 20.40
N GLU A 639 -14.81 11.99 20.31
CA GLU A 639 -15.58 12.00 19.06
C GLU A 639 -16.92 12.70 19.26
N LEU A 640 -17.29 13.53 18.30
CA LEU A 640 -18.58 14.15 18.13
C LEU A 640 -19.14 13.76 16.77
N PHE A 641 -20.35 13.20 16.73
CA PHE A 641 -21.06 12.89 15.50
C PHE A 641 -22.43 13.57 15.49
N GLU A 642 -22.71 14.35 14.44
CA GLU A 642 -24.01 14.96 14.21
C GLU A 642 -24.85 14.14 13.22
N LYS A 643 -26.19 14.27 13.30
CA LYS A 643 -27.11 13.51 12.44
C LYS A 643 -26.95 13.83 10.95
N ASN A 644 -26.54 15.05 10.60
CA ASN A 644 -26.31 15.50 9.22
C ASN A 644 -25.00 14.97 8.61
N GLY A 645 -24.19 14.23 9.38
CA GLY A 645 -22.89 13.73 8.94
C GLY A 645 -21.70 14.62 9.31
N ASP A 646 -21.93 15.74 10.02
CA ASP A 646 -20.86 16.54 10.59
C ASP A 646 -20.16 15.75 11.70
N MET A 647 -18.84 15.90 11.80
CA MET A 647 -18.07 15.21 12.82
C MET A 647 -16.83 16.00 13.24
N LEU A 648 -16.44 15.78 14.49
CA LEU A 648 -15.17 16.19 15.07
C LEU A 648 -14.56 15.01 15.81
N SER A 649 -13.28 14.77 15.60
CA SER A 649 -12.52 13.80 16.36
C SER A 649 -11.17 14.38 16.75
N ILE A 650 -10.79 14.20 18.01
CA ILE A 650 -9.50 14.61 18.54
C ILE A 650 -8.89 13.40 19.24
N THR A 651 -7.67 13.03 18.85
CA THR A 651 -6.94 11.89 19.41
C THR A 651 -5.60 12.35 19.94
N ALA A 652 -5.26 12.00 21.17
CA ALA A 652 -3.92 12.07 21.71
C ALA A 652 -3.38 10.65 21.88
N TYR A 653 -2.12 10.43 21.53
CA TYR A 653 -1.50 9.11 21.61
C TYR A 653 -0.08 9.17 22.15
N TYR A 654 0.34 8.09 22.78
CA TYR A 654 1.71 7.85 23.22
C TYR A 654 2.08 6.39 22.95
N LYS A 655 3.26 6.19 22.34
CA LYS A 655 3.81 4.87 22.02
C LYS A 655 5.23 4.80 22.55
N HIS A 656 5.50 3.82 23.39
CA HIS A 656 6.85 3.48 23.83
C HIS A 656 7.34 2.26 23.07
N LEU A 657 8.51 2.37 22.45
CA LEU A 657 9.13 1.35 21.60
C LEU A 657 10.34 0.79 22.34
N LYS A 658 10.30 -0.46 22.73
CA LYS A 658 11.42 -1.20 23.35
C LYS A 658 12.15 -1.97 22.26
N ALA A 659 13.44 -1.76 22.14
CA ALA A 659 14.30 -2.39 21.14
C ALA A 659 13.79 -2.21 19.68
N PRO A 660 13.38 -0.99 19.25
CA PRO A 660 12.93 -0.80 17.88
C PRO A 660 14.05 -1.12 16.88
N ILE A 661 13.66 -1.63 15.71
CA ILE A 661 14.62 -1.92 14.64
C ILE A 661 14.81 -0.66 13.80
N GLU A 662 16.06 -0.19 13.70
CA GLU A 662 16.43 0.99 12.94
C GLU A 662 17.42 0.66 11.84
N ARG A 663 17.25 1.34 10.69
CA ARG A 663 18.22 1.30 9.60
C ARG A 663 19.42 2.16 10.02
N VAL A 664 20.59 1.57 9.95
CA VAL A 664 21.88 2.20 10.29
C VAL A 664 22.81 2.08 9.11
N GLN A 665 23.90 2.82 9.14
CA GLN A 665 24.94 2.72 8.13
C GLN A 665 26.22 2.18 8.76
N THR A 666 26.90 1.29 8.04
CA THR A 666 28.20 0.72 8.42
C THR A 666 29.19 0.98 7.29
N LEU A 667 30.47 1.03 7.63
CA LEU A 667 31.55 1.10 6.64
C LEU A 667 32.02 -0.32 6.33
N SER A 668 32.07 -0.68 5.06
CA SER A 668 32.60 -1.97 4.60
C SER A 668 33.46 -1.75 3.37
N GLY A 669 34.78 -2.01 3.49
CA GLY A 669 35.72 -1.85 2.38
C GLY A 669 35.79 -0.44 1.79
N GLY A 670 35.62 0.60 2.62
CA GLY A 670 35.63 1.99 2.17
C GLY A 670 34.28 2.50 1.63
N SER A 671 33.31 1.61 1.42
CA SER A 671 31.96 1.98 0.96
C SER A 671 30.96 1.99 2.12
N ALA A 672 30.00 2.89 2.08
CA ALA A 672 28.90 2.92 3.02
C ALA A 672 27.86 1.85 2.68
N VAL A 673 27.59 0.97 3.63
CA VAL A 673 26.58 -0.09 3.53
C VAL A 673 25.53 0.14 4.60
N HIS A 674 24.27 0.20 4.20
CA HIS A 674 23.16 0.22 5.15
C HIS A 674 23.00 -1.16 5.79
N SER A 675 22.62 -1.17 7.06
CA SER A 675 22.30 -2.37 7.82
C SER A 675 21.16 -2.08 8.79
N PHE A 676 20.80 -3.06 9.61
CA PHE A 676 19.74 -2.95 10.59
C PHE A 676 20.25 -3.27 11.98
N ARG A 677 19.72 -2.59 12.99
CA ARG A 677 20.07 -2.81 14.39
C ARG A 677 18.88 -2.52 15.29
N ASN A 678 18.76 -3.27 16.38
CA ASN A 678 17.87 -2.88 17.45
C ASN A 678 18.44 -1.66 18.15
N ALA A 679 17.65 -0.59 18.25
CA ALA A 679 17.94 0.57 19.10
C ALA A 679 17.61 0.25 20.57
N ASP A 680 18.09 1.07 21.52
CA ASP A 680 17.83 0.87 22.94
C ASP A 680 16.35 1.06 23.25
N ASN A 681 15.81 2.20 22.83
CA ASN A 681 14.40 2.54 22.96
C ASN A 681 13.99 3.63 21.97
N GLY A 682 12.70 3.82 21.83
CA GLY A 682 12.12 4.89 21.03
C GLY A 682 10.76 5.30 21.59
N MET A 683 10.27 6.42 21.08
CA MET A 683 8.91 6.90 21.40
C MET A 683 8.30 7.65 20.24
N ALA A 684 6.97 7.60 20.17
CA ALA A 684 6.16 8.43 19.28
C ALA A 684 4.95 8.95 20.06
N THR A 685 4.73 10.25 20.02
CA THR A 685 3.59 10.90 20.68
C THR A 685 3.02 11.99 19.80
N GLY A 686 1.74 12.27 19.90
CA GLY A 686 1.15 13.29 19.07
C GLY A 686 -0.35 13.49 19.30
N VAL A 687 -0.87 14.46 18.54
CA VAL A 687 -2.29 14.80 18.50
C VAL A 687 -2.78 14.75 17.06
N GLU A 688 -3.94 14.15 16.85
CA GLU A 688 -4.64 14.09 15.59
C GLU A 688 -6.00 14.80 15.72
N ILE A 689 -6.37 15.57 14.71
CA ILE A 689 -7.68 16.24 14.62
C ILE A 689 -8.29 15.89 13.28
N GLU A 690 -9.58 15.55 13.28
CA GLU A 690 -10.39 15.39 12.09
C GLU A 690 -11.69 16.15 12.27
N PHE A 691 -12.04 16.96 11.30
CA PHE A 691 -13.25 17.77 11.27
C PHE A 691 -13.88 17.67 9.89
N ARG A 692 -15.20 17.40 9.85
CA ARG A 692 -16.00 17.40 8.63
C ARG A 692 -17.28 18.18 8.91
N LYS A 693 -17.66 19.05 7.98
CA LYS A 693 -18.86 19.87 8.11
C LYS A 693 -19.50 20.15 6.76
N GLU A 694 -20.82 20.06 6.71
CA GLU A 694 -21.62 20.60 5.62
C GLU A 694 -21.83 22.11 5.86
N ILE A 695 -21.12 22.96 5.09
CA ILE A 695 -21.14 24.43 5.25
C ILE A 695 -22.47 24.99 4.77
N VAL A 696 -22.90 24.55 3.60
CA VAL A 696 -24.22 24.79 3.01
C VAL A 696 -24.65 23.51 2.32
N LYS A 697 -25.90 23.40 1.96
CA LYS A 697 -26.45 22.21 1.30
C LYS A 697 -25.54 21.75 0.15
N ASP A 698 -25.19 20.49 0.15
CA ASP A 698 -24.36 19.82 -0.85
C ASP A 698 -22.89 20.29 -0.91
N LEU A 699 -22.46 21.25 -0.06
CA LEU A 699 -21.08 21.71 0.04
C LEU A 699 -20.47 21.28 1.36
N ARG A 700 -19.51 20.35 1.30
CA ARG A 700 -18.80 19.83 2.46
C ARG A 700 -17.37 20.30 2.50
N PHE A 701 -16.94 20.61 3.69
CA PHE A 701 -15.55 20.90 4.02
C PHE A 701 -15.03 19.83 4.97
N GLY A 702 -13.90 19.22 4.63
CA GLY A 702 -13.15 18.29 5.45
C GLY A 702 -11.77 18.82 5.72
N VAL A 703 -11.30 18.67 6.95
CA VAL A 703 -9.90 18.90 7.31
C VAL A 703 -9.46 17.88 8.33
N ASN A 704 -8.29 17.33 8.13
CA ASN A 704 -7.62 16.56 9.15
C ASN A 704 -6.15 16.96 9.25
N GLY A 705 -5.59 16.82 10.43
CA GLY A 705 -4.20 17.15 10.68
C GLY A 705 -3.65 16.37 11.85
N SER A 706 -2.35 16.19 11.84
CA SER A 706 -1.60 15.59 12.95
C SER A 706 -0.35 16.39 13.23
N TYR A 707 -0.04 16.50 14.50
CA TYR A 707 1.25 16.97 14.98
C TYR A 707 1.86 15.88 15.84
N MET A 708 3.13 15.53 15.56
CA MET A 708 3.79 14.42 16.23
C MET A 708 5.23 14.74 16.59
N TYR A 709 5.69 14.15 17.67
CA TYR A 709 7.07 14.10 18.09
C TYR A 709 7.51 12.63 18.18
N THR A 710 8.66 12.34 17.59
CA THR A 710 9.27 11.01 17.66
C THR A 710 10.72 11.12 18.08
N ASN A 711 11.22 10.13 18.80
CA ASN A 711 12.59 10.05 19.20
C ASN A 711 13.04 8.59 19.27
N VAL A 712 14.29 8.32 18.87
CA VAL A 712 14.92 6.99 19.01
C VAL A 712 16.34 7.18 19.50
N LYS A 713 16.76 6.32 20.41
CA LYS A 713 18.12 6.26 20.95
C LYS A 713 18.81 5.00 20.43
N LEU A 714 19.86 5.19 19.64
CA LEU A 714 20.70 4.14 19.09
C LEU A 714 21.82 3.76 20.06
N PRO A 715 22.28 2.51 20.07
CA PRO A 715 23.43 2.08 20.87
C PRO A 715 24.70 2.86 20.53
N GLU A 716 25.58 3.06 21.47
CA GLU A 716 26.86 3.75 21.24
C GLU A 716 27.78 2.92 20.32
N GLY A 717 28.71 3.61 19.61
CA GLY A 717 29.74 2.99 18.77
C GLY A 717 29.31 2.67 17.34
N GLY A 718 28.19 3.25 16.84
CA GLY A 718 27.79 3.17 15.42
C GLY A 718 28.44 4.28 14.57
N ALA A 719 28.41 4.13 13.24
CA ALA A 719 28.91 5.12 12.29
C ALA A 719 27.99 6.34 12.09
N TYR A 720 26.79 6.34 12.71
CA TYR A 720 25.82 7.43 12.63
C TYR A 720 26.32 8.68 13.36
N THR A 721 26.06 9.85 12.80
CA THR A 721 26.45 11.16 13.38
C THR A 721 25.64 11.46 14.64
N ASN A 722 24.34 11.12 14.66
CA ASN A 722 23.43 11.39 15.76
C ASN A 722 22.94 10.05 16.37
N SER A 723 23.32 9.75 17.61
CA SER A 723 22.83 8.58 18.35
C SER A 723 21.37 8.76 18.84
N GLN A 724 20.90 10.00 18.89
CA GLN A 724 19.53 10.33 19.27
C GLN A 724 18.90 11.22 18.21
N ARG A 725 17.77 10.80 17.63
CA ARG A 725 17.12 11.47 16.52
C ARG A 725 15.65 11.14 16.41
N ALA A 726 14.91 11.85 15.55
CA ALA A 726 13.57 11.45 15.15
C ALA A 726 13.61 10.10 14.41
N LEU A 727 12.50 9.36 14.43
CA LEU A 727 12.35 8.16 13.61
C LEU A 727 12.44 8.50 12.12
N GLN A 728 13.13 7.66 11.36
CA GLN A 728 13.26 7.84 9.92
C GLN A 728 11.90 7.82 9.23
N GLY A 729 11.64 8.77 8.32
CA GLY A 729 10.38 8.94 7.63
C GLY A 729 9.30 9.69 8.42
N ALA A 730 9.44 9.87 9.74
CA ALA A 730 8.49 10.62 10.56
C ALA A 730 8.45 12.09 10.18
N SER A 731 7.25 12.58 9.83
CA SER A 731 6.98 13.99 9.54
C SER A 731 6.34 14.65 10.77
N PRO A 732 6.87 15.73 11.33
CA PRO A 732 6.36 16.32 12.57
C PRO A 732 4.92 16.84 12.42
N TYR A 733 4.48 17.14 11.22
CA TYR A 733 3.11 17.54 10.94
C TYR A 733 2.64 17.05 9.58
N LEU A 734 1.35 16.71 9.51
CA LEU A 734 0.63 16.34 8.29
C LEU A 734 -0.71 17.07 8.31
N ALA A 735 -1.20 17.51 7.15
CA ALA A 735 -2.54 18.07 7.03
C ALA A 735 -3.16 17.73 5.68
N ASN A 736 -4.46 17.42 5.71
CA ASN A 736 -5.29 17.28 4.53
C ASN A 736 -6.46 18.23 4.66
N ALA A 737 -6.88 18.86 3.57
CA ALA A 737 -8.11 19.61 3.48
C ALA A 737 -8.83 19.26 2.18
N ASP A 738 -10.13 19.10 2.23
CA ASP A 738 -10.96 18.89 1.04
C ASP A 738 -12.23 19.77 1.07
N LEU A 739 -12.57 20.23 -0.11
CA LEU A 739 -13.84 20.93 -0.35
C LEU A 739 -14.58 20.18 -1.45
N THR A 740 -15.74 19.64 -1.12
CA THR A 740 -16.55 18.82 -2.03
C THR A 740 -17.93 19.42 -2.20
N TYR A 741 -18.31 19.68 -3.46
CA TYR A 741 -19.65 20.16 -3.82
C TYR A 741 -20.34 19.11 -4.69
N SER A 742 -21.46 18.55 -4.22
CA SER A 742 -22.13 17.40 -4.84
C SER A 742 -23.65 17.55 -4.91
N PRO A 743 -24.17 18.55 -5.65
CA PRO A 743 -25.61 18.72 -5.83
C PRO A 743 -26.21 17.61 -6.71
N ALA A 744 -27.35 17.11 -6.26
CA ALA A 744 -28.19 16.22 -7.06
C ALA A 744 -29.29 17.03 -7.75
N PHE A 745 -29.53 16.73 -9.03
CA PHE A 745 -30.56 17.37 -9.86
C PHE A 745 -31.68 16.37 -10.20
N SER A 746 -32.76 16.85 -10.76
CA SER A 746 -33.81 15.98 -11.29
C SER A 746 -33.29 15.00 -12.35
N ASN A 747 -33.98 13.87 -12.55
CA ASN A 747 -33.64 12.83 -13.54
C ASN A 747 -32.30 12.15 -13.30
N ASP A 748 -31.95 11.87 -12.06
CA ASP A 748 -30.71 11.17 -11.66
C ASP A 748 -29.41 11.84 -12.14
N ARG A 749 -29.48 13.13 -12.46
CA ARG A 749 -28.29 13.93 -12.79
C ARG A 749 -27.60 14.38 -11.49
N GLN A 750 -26.28 14.29 -11.47
CA GLN A 750 -25.46 14.69 -10.34
C GLN A 750 -24.18 15.37 -10.84
N LEU A 751 -23.84 16.48 -10.27
CA LEU A 751 -22.53 17.09 -10.36
C LEU A 751 -21.75 16.74 -9.09
N SER A 752 -20.48 16.42 -9.19
CA SER A 752 -19.56 16.33 -8.05
C SER A 752 -18.27 17.04 -8.42
N VAL A 753 -17.84 17.96 -7.57
CA VAL A 753 -16.59 18.69 -7.71
C VAL A 753 -15.84 18.61 -6.40
N ALA A 754 -14.59 18.21 -6.41
CA ALA A 754 -13.73 18.12 -5.24
C ALA A 754 -12.38 18.80 -5.48
N LEU A 755 -11.92 19.55 -4.50
CA LEU A 755 -10.59 20.13 -4.41
C LEU A 755 -9.92 19.55 -3.17
N LEU A 756 -8.76 18.90 -3.35
CA LEU A 756 -8.06 18.19 -2.29
C LEU A 756 -6.65 18.75 -2.13
N TYR A 757 -6.35 19.25 -0.95
CA TYR A 757 -5.03 19.73 -0.57
C TYR A 757 -4.39 18.77 0.42
N ASN A 758 -3.09 18.51 0.26
CA ASN A 758 -2.28 17.73 1.20
C ASN A 758 -0.98 18.49 1.49
N LEU A 759 -0.63 18.57 2.77
CA LEU A 759 0.64 19.08 3.27
C LEU A 759 1.35 17.98 4.05
N GLN A 760 2.56 17.66 3.64
CA GLN A 760 3.49 16.81 4.36
C GLN A 760 4.66 17.68 4.84
N GLY A 761 4.93 17.67 6.14
CA GLY A 761 6.08 18.34 6.73
C GLY A 761 7.42 17.67 6.40
N PRO A 762 8.54 18.24 6.83
CA PRO A 762 9.87 17.68 6.57
C PRO A 762 10.03 16.33 7.27
N ARG A 763 10.87 15.45 6.72
CA ARG A 763 11.18 14.15 7.34
C ARG A 763 12.59 13.68 7.01
N ILE A 764 13.16 12.85 7.88
CA ILE A 764 14.44 12.18 7.62
C ILE A 764 14.25 11.15 6.52
N HIS A 765 14.91 11.36 5.40
CA HIS A 765 14.98 10.41 4.28
C HIS A 765 16.09 9.38 4.51
N SER A 766 17.29 9.86 4.85
CA SER A 766 18.43 9.00 5.16
C SER A 766 19.17 9.54 6.36
N VAL A 767 19.71 8.63 7.17
CA VAL A 767 20.43 8.96 8.41
C VAL A 767 21.84 9.42 8.08
N GLY A 768 22.29 10.48 8.74
CA GLY A 768 23.62 11.04 8.58
C GLY A 768 24.70 10.19 9.22
N ILE A 769 25.87 10.11 8.55
CA ILE A 769 27.04 9.37 8.99
C ILE A 769 28.30 10.18 8.82
N SER A 770 29.37 9.74 9.49
CA SER A 770 30.74 10.27 9.30
C SER A 770 30.83 11.80 9.43
N GLY A 771 30.06 12.37 10.36
CA GLY A 771 30.07 13.80 10.63
C GLY A 771 29.08 14.64 9.81
N LEU A 772 28.37 14.04 8.84
CA LEU A 772 27.26 14.69 8.12
C LEU A 772 25.95 14.54 8.88
N GLY A 773 25.08 15.52 8.79
CA GLY A 773 23.73 15.45 9.32
C GLY A 773 22.80 14.60 8.47
N ASP A 774 21.58 14.37 8.97
CA ASP A 774 20.56 13.59 8.25
C ASP A 774 20.14 14.28 6.95
N ILE A 775 19.89 13.49 5.91
CA ILE A 775 19.25 13.97 4.68
C ILE A 775 17.75 14.11 4.96
N LYS A 776 17.22 15.32 4.82
CA LYS A 776 15.82 15.63 5.09
C LYS A 776 15.08 16.03 3.81
N GLN A 777 14.00 15.30 3.50
CA GLN A 777 13.02 15.76 2.53
C GLN A 777 12.39 17.05 3.06
N GLN A 778 12.26 18.04 2.19
CA GLN A 778 11.61 19.31 2.53
C GLN A 778 10.07 19.16 2.46
N PRO A 779 9.31 20.11 3.04
CA PRO A 779 7.84 20.04 2.99
C PRO A 779 7.30 19.94 1.56
N VAL A 780 6.28 19.10 1.40
CA VAL A 780 5.62 18.85 0.10
C VAL A 780 4.16 19.26 0.20
N HIS A 781 3.71 20.07 -0.76
CA HIS A 781 2.33 20.51 -0.92
C HIS A 781 1.78 19.90 -2.22
N THR A 782 0.62 19.29 -2.17
CA THR A 782 -0.09 18.82 -3.36
C THR A 782 -1.50 19.35 -3.40
N LEU A 783 -1.99 19.70 -4.57
CA LEU A 783 -3.35 20.14 -4.81
C LEU A 783 -3.92 19.37 -5.98
N ASN A 784 -5.04 18.67 -5.76
CA ASN A 784 -5.73 17.87 -6.76
C ASN A 784 -7.14 18.39 -6.97
N PHE A 785 -7.61 18.32 -8.20
CA PHE A 785 -8.97 18.67 -8.61
C PHE A 785 -9.64 17.46 -9.25
N THR A 786 -10.90 17.23 -8.88
CA THR A 786 -11.76 16.22 -9.52
C THR A 786 -13.13 16.83 -9.79
N GLY A 787 -13.60 16.68 -11.02
CA GLY A 787 -14.96 17.03 -11.42
C GLY A 787 -15.62 15.85 -12.10
N SER A 788 -16.84 15.49 -11.72
CA SER A 788 -17.62 14.48 -12.41
C SER A 788 -19.05 14.95 -12.65
N TYR A 789 -19.61 14.58 -13.78
CA TYR A 789 -21.00 14.84 -14.10
C TYR A 789 -21.68 13.56 -14.57
N ARG A 790 -22.70 13.16 -13.84
CA ARG A 790 -23.61 12.07 -14.17
C ARG A 790 -24.81 12.63 -14.94
N PHE A 791 -24.96 12.21 -16.19
CA PHE A 791 -26.02 12.65 -17.08
C PHE A 791 -27.36 11.98 -16.76
N ASN A 792 -27.31 10.72 -16.33
CA ASN A 792 -28.43 9.86 -15.97
C ASN A 792 -27.90 8.66 -15.16
N ARG A 793 -28.74 7.68 -14.85
CA ARG A 793 -28.31 6.46 -14.10
C ARG A 793 -27.18 5.70 -14.76
N ARG A 794 -27.01 5.82 -16.10
CA ARG A 794 -26.11 4.97 -16.88
C ARG A 794 -24.79 5.63 -17.23
N PHE A 795 -24.77 6.95 -17.49
CA PHE A 795 -23.59 7.60 -18.03
C PHE A 795 -23.03 8.67 -17.12
N ALA A 796 -21.74 8.64 -16.90
CA ALA A 796 -21.00 9.71 -16.24
C ALA A 796 -19.68 10.02 -16.96
N VAL A 797 -19.23 11.27 -16.83
CA VAL A 797 -17.92 11.76 -17.29
C VAL A 797 -17.19 12.31 -16.09
N LYS A 798 -15.88 12.08 -16.03
CA LYS A 798 -15.00 12.52 -14.96
C LYS A 798 -13.77 13.22 -15.54
N LEU A 799 -13.34 14.30 -14.89
CA LEU A 799 -12.09 14.99 -15.15
C LEU A 799 -11.30 15.00 -13.84
N GLN A 800 -10.03 14.62 -13.91
CA GLN A 800 -9.09 14.73 -12.80
C GLN A 800 -7.87 15.54 -13.23
N VAL A 801 -7.36 16.36 -12.32
CA VAL A 801 -6.06 17.03 -12.45
C VAL A 801 -5.30 16.81 -11.15
N ASN A 802 -4.19 16.12 -11.24
CA ASN A 802 -3.36 15.75 -10.09
C ASN A 802 -2.12 16.62 -10.05
N ASP A 803 -1.72 17.01 -8.84
CA ASP A 803 -0.54 17.83 -8.55
C ASP A 803 -0.54 19.16 -9.34
N LEU A 804 -1.59 19.96 -9.15
CA LEU A 804 -1.72 21.30 -9.74
C LEU A 804 -0.58 22.25 -9.35
N LEU A 805 0.05 22.03 -8.17
CA LEU A 805 1.15 22.89 -7.70
C LEU A 805 2.47 22.53 -8.37
N ASN A 806 2.63 21.29 -8.84
CA ASN A 806 3.83 20.80 -9.54
C ASN A 806 5.14 21.21 -8.86
N GLN A 807 5.20 21.04 -7.54
CA GLN A 807 6.33 21.47 -6.71
C GLN A 807 7.54 20.57 -6.93
N ASP A 808 8.76 21.17 -6.86
CA ASP A 808 9.99 20.41 -6.76
C ASP A 808 10.04 19.65 -5.43
N ILE A 809 10.38 18.38 -5.49
CA ILE A 809 10.67 17.56 -4.31
C ILE A 809 12.14 17.72 -4.00
N LEU A 810 12.44 18.30 -2.85
CA LEU A 810 13.78 18.69 -2.45
C LEU A 810 14.26 17.90 -1.25
N PHE A 811 15.52 17.48 -1.28
CA PHE A 811 16.22 16.86 -0.17
C PHE A 811 17.44 17.69 0.18
N LYS A 812 17.60 17.97 1.49
CA LYS A 812 18.74 18.74 1.99
C LYS A 812 19.46 17.98 3.08
N GLN A 813 20.79 18.08 3.07
CA GLN A 813 21.67 17.54 4.10
C GLN A 813 22.33 18.68 4.88
N GLU A 814 22.33 18.56 6.19
CA GLU A 814 23.04 19.50 7.06
C GLU A 814 24.51 19.12 7.16
N VAL A 815 25.36 20.11 7.02
CA VAL A 815 26.82 19.99 7.19
C VAL A 815 27.17 20.61 8.55
N PRO A 816 27.35 19.81 9.61
CA PRO A 816 27.53 20.35 10.96
C PRO A 816 28.75 21.25 11.14
N THR A 817 29.80 21.06 10.34
CA THR A 817 31.04 21.84 10.39
C THR A 817 30.84 23.28 9.92
N THR A 818 29.93 23.54 8.99
CA THR A 818 29.65 24.87 8.44
C THR A 818 28.29 25.40 8.88
N GLY A 819 27.38 24.51 9.32
CA GLY A 819 25.98 24.83 9.61
C GLY A 819 25.11 24.97 8.36
N ASP A 820 25.65 24.70 7.17
CA ASP A 820 24.92 24.83 5.90
C ASP A 820 23.93 23.68 5.71
N LYS A 821 22.85 23.95 4.97
CA LYS A 821 21.88 22.94 4.49
C LYS A 821 21.98 22.87 2.98
N VAL A 822 22.77 21.93 2.51
CA VAL A 822 23.06 21.73 1.09
C VAL A 822 21.95 20.89 0.45
N GLU A 823 21.50 21.30 -0.74
CA GLU A 823 20.59 20.50 -1.56
C GLU A 823 21.35 19.29 -2.12
N VAL A 824 20.83 18.07 -1.84
CA VAL A 824 21.48 16.82 -2.26
C VAL A 824 20.66 16.04 -3.26
N GLU A 825 19.35 16.29 -3.37
CA GLU A 825 18.51 15.71 -4.41
C GLU A 825 17.35 16.64 -4.73
N ARG A 826 17.01 16.72 -6.01
CA ARG A 826 15.86 17.46 -6.51
C ARG A 826 15.26 16.77 -7.72
N PHE A 827 13.94 16.64 -7.74
CA PHE A 827 13.18 16.20 -8.92
C PHE A 827 11.75 16.74 -8.91
N ARG A 828 11.08 16.63 -10.06
CA ARG A 828 9.68 17.03 -10.26
C ARG A 828 8.90 15.93 -10.95
N LYS A 829 7.64 15.68 -10.52
CA LYS A 829 6.81 14.60 -11.07
C LYS A 829 5.94 15.01 -12.24
N GLY A 830 5.60 16.31 -12.35
CA GLY A 830 4.69 16.83 -13.37
C GLY A 830 3.22 16.79 -12.96
N THR A 831 2.45 17.73 -13.46
CA THR A 831 0.99 17.78 -13.32
C THR A 831 0.36 16.77 -14.26
N GLY A 832 -0.49 15.89 -13.74
CA GLY A 832 -1.25 14.90 -14.50
C GLY A 832 -2.70 15.33 -14.73
N PHE A 833 -3.28 14.92 -15.86
CA PHE A 833 -4.72 15.06 -16.12
C PHE A 833 -5.29 13.76 -16.68
N GLU A 834 -6.56 13.52 -16.41
CA GLU A 834 -7.28 12.33 -16.87
C GLU A 834 -8.74 12.68 -17.16
N VAL A 835 -9.26 12.14 -18.25
CA VAL A 835 -10.68 12.18 -18.61
C VAL A 835 -11.22 10.75 -18.61
N GLY A 836 -12.28 10.50 -17.85
CA GLY A 836 -12.90 9.21 -17.70
C GLY A 836 -14.36 9.20 -18.15
N PHE A 837 -14.80 8.05 -18.67
CA PHE A 837 -16.19 7.75 -19.01
C PHE A 837 -16.61 6.50 -18.26
N SER A 838 -17.82 6.50 -17.70
CA SER A 838 -18.41 5.30 -17.12
C SER A 838 -19.82 5.06 -17.63
N TYR A 839 -20.14 3.77 -17.78
CA TYR A 839 -21.45 3.25 -18.11
C TYR A 839 -21.86 2.21 -17.08
N ASP A 840 -23.02 2.41 -16.45
CA ASP A 840 -23.61 1.53 -15.46
C ASP A 840 -25.00 1.07 -15.95
N LEU A 841 -25.27 -0.26 -15.94
CA LEU A 841 -26.52 -0.88 -16.36
C LEU A 841 -27.20 -1.55 -15.19
#